data_7cdc49c5831e68a81c6535cd438ff34b
#
_entry.id   7cdc49c5831e68a81c6535cd438ff34b
#
_cell.length_a   1.000
_cell.length_b   1.000
_cell.length_c   1.000
_cell.angle_alpha   90.00
_cell.angle_beta   90.00
_cell.angle_gamma   90.00
#
_symmetry.space_group_name_H-M   'P 1'
#
loop_
_entity.id
_entity.type
_entity.pdbx_description
1 polymer ?
#
loop_
_entity_poly.entity_id
_entity_poly.type
_entity_poly.pdbx_seq_one_letter_code
_entity_poly.pdbx_strand_id
1 'polypeptide(L)'
;KMATINDIAKMAGVSVSTVSHVVNKTRYVSPEKVEKVEKAIRELDNPPNFVLKKKKMPSHRADGNYIFLLISDKKSNFQRRVEREIDEKLKNTGYTLVTIECGADTAGIESFLQVSLQDDSAKGVILFPDEKDILTHHVLKDVQIPVVILGREVNGYMADTVCTDTCDGAYKVVKHLIKKGHERIAFLGRSSERRPMRLEGYKKALEESEIPVDESYIYPHLQNDRDIFEALDKMLEKDSMPTGVFLANYAVVIPFLKYINAHNIICPSDISVVCFDFFEWAPLYTPALTTIEQDVALYAELAVNTLMKRIARQEYANMPAYKEVYQKHTLSMKLVIRDSTRGIGRGPFGERAASMEDLTIAEDEIQSIRQKKITAAISFHYAGKAWMELHQKGIRNVFDRLGISLIAITDAHFDPELQCRQLESLKLLEPDILIAIPSDNKRTSEAFMDIVKSKIKLVLITNVPEGLSPEDYVTCVSVNERSHGQNMGHGLGEYMYKHGMKNYGVVVHDADFYATNQRDGAAKQVLAEEYPNLHLCGEIRFENEGEIYRKTKELIKRYPEIEALYISWDGPAMEVIEALTELGRTDIVISTGDLDHAVAINMAKGGMIKVLSAQRPYEQGQAIALASVKSILNERVPSFIGIEPISVTPENLLRSWKQVFKEEAGEELVQAFKENPNYVFEK
;
A
#
# COMPACT_ATOMS: atom_id res chain seq x y z
N LYS A 1 25.92 -24.43 50.90
CA LYS A 1 26.20 -25.26 49.70
C LYS A 1 24.96 -25.23 48.84
N MET A 2 25.06 -24.72 47.64
CA MET A 2 23.93 -24.76 46.68
C MET A 2 23.51 -26.20 46.39
N ALA A 3 22.22 -26.46 46.43
CA ALA A 3 21.66 -27.76 46.06
C ALA A 3 21.90 -28.09 44.61
N THR A 4 22.37 -29.29 44.34
CA THR A 4 22.65 -29.77 42.98
C THR A 4 21.48 -30.59 42.44
N ILE A 5 21.42 -30.84 41.14
CA ILE A 5 20.42 -31.72 40.51
C ILE A 5 20.43 -33.12 41.14
N ASN A 6 21.60 -33.57 41.61
CA ASN A 6 21.77 -34.84 42.31
C ASN A 6 21.09 -34.83 43.70
N ASP A 7 21.15 -33.71 44.41
CA ASP A 7 20.51 -33.54 45.73
C ASP A 7 18.97 -33.53 45.56
N ILE A 8 18.46 -32.87 44.54
CA ILE A 8 17.03 -32.88 44.20
C ILE A 8 16.57 -34.30 43.81
N ALA A 9 17.33 -35.01 42.99
CA ALA A 9 17.02 -36.37 42.57
C ALA A 9 16.99 -37.34 43.78
N LYS A 10 17.94 -37.21 44.72
CA LYS A 10 18.02 -38.00 45.93
C LYS A 10 16.86 -37.71 46.87
N MET A 11 16.47 -36.44 47.02
CA MET A 11 15.36 -36.02 47.88
C MET A 11 14.00 -36.40 47.30
N ALA A 12 13.82 -36.26 46.00
CA ALA A 12 12.59 -36.64 45.30
C ALA A 12 12.42 -38.16 45.08
N GLY A 13 13.49 -38.94 45.32
CA GLY A 13 13.50 -40.38 45.08
C GLY A 13 13.36 -40.78 43.63
N VAL A 14 13.89 -39.96 42.70
CA VAL A 14 13.83 -40.18 41.23
C VAL A 14 15.23 -40.09 40.62
N SER A 15 15.35 -40.54 39.37
CA SER A 15 16.62 -40.40 38.65
C SER A 15 16.96 -38.96 38.30
N VAL A 16 18.24 -38.64 38.17
CA VAL A 16 18.71 -37.31 37.73
C VAL A 16 18.13 -36.93 36.37
N SER A 17 17.95 -37.87 35.47
CA SER A 17 17.30 -37.68 34.18
C SER A 17 15.82 -37.30 34.33
N THR A 18 15.11 -37.86 35.30
CA THR A 18 13.72 -37.53 35.62
C THR A 18 13.62 -36.07 36.12
N VAL A 19 14.51 -35.65 37.02
CA VAL A 19 14.58 -34.27 37.49
C VAL A 19 14.85 -33.31 36.30
N SER A 20 15.81 -33.67 35.43
CA SER A 20 16.11 -32.90 34.22
C SER A 20 14.91 -32.79 33.30
N HIS A 21 14.14 -33.87 33.11
CA HIS A 21 12.93 -33.83 32.23
C HIS A 21 11.78 -33.02 32.84
N VAL A 22 11.61 -33.03 34.16
CA VAL A 22 10.61 -32.22 34.87
C VAL A 22 10.96 -30.75 34.78
N VAL A 23 12.20 -30.38 35.11
CA VAL A 23 12.68 -28.99 35.11
C VAL A 23 12.70 -28.39 33.71
N ASN A 24 13.17 -29.12 32.70
CA ASN A 24 13.30 -28.63 31.33
C ASN A 24 12.07 -28.92 30.45
N LYS A 25 11.03 -29.58 30.96
CA LYS A 25 9.82 -29.98 30.21
C LYS A 25 10.11 -30.67 28.87
N THR A 26 11.20 -31.47 28.83
CA THR A 26 11.70 -32.06 27.56
C THR A 26 11.07 -33.41 27.22
N ARG A 27 10.39 -34.06 28.18
CA ARG A 27 9.69 -35.35 27.96
C ARG A 27 8.55 -35.47 28.98
N TYR A 28 7.52 -36.20 28.62
CA TYR A 28 6.42 -36.50 29.53
C TYR A 28 6.93 -37.25 30.77
N VAL A 29 6.62 -36.74 31.97
CA VAL A 29 6.84 -37.37 33.27
C VAL A 29 5.49 -37.44 33.98
N SER A 30 5.21 -38.58 34.64
CA SER A 30 3.92 -38.76 35.31
C SER A 30 3.70 -37.68 36.39
N PRO A 31 2.44 -37.21 36.59
CA PRO A 31 2.11 -36.14 37.53
C PRO A 31 2.63 -36.39 38.93
N GLU A 32 2.60 -37.62 39.42
CA GLU A 32 3.12 -38.02 40.73
C GLU A 32 4.64 -37.75 40.87
N LYS A 33 5.40 -38.02 39.80
CA LYS A 33 6.86 -37.77 39.82
C LYS A 33 7.17 -36.29 39.67
N VAL A 34 6.35 -35.52 38.93
CA VAL A 34 6.45 -34.08 38.79
C VAL A 34 6.26 -33.42 40.16
N GLU A 35 5.22 -33.83 40.90
CA GLU A 35 4.92 -33.30 42.24
C GLU A 35 6.04 -33.59 43.24
N LYS A 36 6.61 -34.80 43.21
CA LYS A 36 7.75 -35.17 44.08
C LYS A 36 8.99 -34.32 43.81
N VAL A 37 9.28 -34.03 42.55
CA VAL A 37 10.41 -33.19 42.15
C VAL A 37 10.17 -31.73 42.54
N GLU A 38 8.98 -31.19 42.28
CA GLU A 38 8.62 -29.82 42.64
C GLU A 38 8.61 -29.61 44.17
N LYS A 39 8.18 -30.62 44.94
CA LYS A 39 8.24 -30.57 46.39
C LYS A 39 9.69 -30.56 46.91
N ALA A 40 10.55 -31.42 46.36
CA ALA A 40 11.96 -31.47 46.70
C ALA A 40 12.70 -30.16 46.38
N ILE A 41 12.33 -29.49 45.25
CA ILE A 41 12.87 -28.16 44.88
C ILE A 41 12.46 -27.09 45.90
N ARG A 42 11.20 -27.10 46.37
CA ARG A 42 10.69 -26.15 47.37
C ARG A 42 11.33 -26.35 48.76
N GLU A 43 11.57 -27.60 49.16
CA GLU A 43 12.13 -27.91 50.44
C GLU A 43 13.65 -27.62 50.55
N LEU A 44 14.34 -27.51 49.41
CA LEU A 44 15.77 -27.20 49.40
C LEU A 44 16.08 -25.69 49.41
N ASP A 45 15.06 -24.84 49.53
CA ASP A 45 15.14 -23.37 49.70
C ASP A 45 16.05 -22.65 48.65
N ASN A 46 16.25 -23.27 47.51
CA ASN A 46 17.05 -22.72 46.42
C ASN A 46 16.41 -23.07 45.07
N PRO A 47 15.85 -22.08 44.35
CA PRO A 47 15.36 -22.34 42.99
C PRO A 47 16.55 -22.81 42.12
N PRO A 48 16.41 -23.92 41.38
CA PRO A 48 17.48 -24.39 40.52
C PRO A 48 17.79 -23.39 39.45
N ASN A 49 19.01 -22.91 39.36
CA ASN A 49 19.56 -22.04 38.32
C ASN A 49 19.66 -22.74 36.94
N PHE A 50 18.62 -23.47 36.50
CA PHE A 50 18.68 -24.32 35.29
C PHE A 50 17.84 -23.83 34.11
N VAL A 51 17.20 -22.68 34.19
CA VAL A 51 16.31 -22.20 33.10
C VAL A 51 17.06 -21.47 31.99
N LEU A 52 18.38 -21.43 32.04
CA LEU A 52 19.19 -21.03 30.91
C LEU A 52 19.56 -22.28 30.09
N LYS A 53 18.91 -22.52 28.96
CA LYS A 53 19.50 -23.38 27.92
C LYS A 53 20.90 -22.83 27.63
N LYS A 54 21.91 -23.40 28.32
CA LYS A 54 23.29 -23.20 27.92
C LYS A 54 23.43 -23.68 26.46
N LYS A 55 23.41 -22.78 25.47
CA LYS A 55 24.42 -22.93 24.43
C LYS A 55 25.73 -23.10 25.24
N LYS A 56 26.38 -24.26 25.12
CA LYS A 56 27.65 -24.50 25.74
C LYS A 56 28.54 -23.28 25.50
N MET A 57 28.75 -22.44 26.49
CA MET A 57 29.89 -21.54 26.46
C MET A 57 31.13 -22.44 26.44
N PRO A 58 32.06 -22.23 25.51
CA PRO A 58 33.31 -22.97 25.50
C PRO A 58 33.99 -22.74 26.86
N SER A 59 34.38 -23.81 27.52
CA SER A 59 35.11 -23.79 28.81
C SER A 59 36.60 -23.50 28.61
N HIS A 60 36.94 -22.52 27.83
CA HIS A 60 38.28 -21.94 27.75
C HIS A 60 38.15 -20.44 27.93
N ARG A 61 39.03 -19.81 28.68
CA ARG A 61 39.35 -18.39 28.58
C ARG A 61 39.64 -18.11 27.11
N ALA A 62 38.60 -17.90 26.34
CA ALA A 62 38.73 -17.43 24.99
C ALA A 62 38.82 -15.90 25.10
N ASP A 63 39.82 -15.33 24.50
CA ASP A 63 39.89 -13.88 24.21
C ASP A 63 38.73 -13.53 23.24
N GLY A 64 37.51 -13.62 23.73
CA GLY A 64 36.29 -13.37 22.98
C GLY A 64 35.89 -11.91 23.08
N ASN A 65 35.69 -11.25 21.95
CA ASN A 65 35.12 -9.91 21.92
C ASN A 65 33.60 -10.04 21.71
N TYR A 66 32.82 -9.81 22.78
CA TYR A 66 31.36 -9.95 22.76
C TYR A 66 30.65 -8.60 22.65
N ILE A 67 29.69 -8.50 21.73
CA ILE A 67 28.70 -7.44 21.69
C ILE A 67 27.37 -8.00 22.19
N PHE A 68 26.81 -7.36 23.21
CA PHE A 68 25.51 -7.76 23.75
C PHE A 68 24.39 -7.01 23.11
N LEU A 69 23.42 -7.73 22.51
CA LEU A 69 22.16 -7.17 22.00
C LEU A 69 21.04 -7.50 23.00
N LEU A 70 20.48 -6.48 23.61
CA LEU A 70 19.37 -6.60 24.56
C LEU A 70 18.06 -6.30 23.86
N ILE A 71 17.19 -7.31 23.71
CA ILE A 71 15.90 -7.22 23.05
C ILE A 71 14.79 -7.15 24.10
N SER A 72 13.95 -6.11 24.04
CA SER A 72 12.88 -5.88 25.01
C SER A 72 11.58 -6.65 24.71
N ASP A 73 11.32 -7.01 23.45
CA ASP A 73 10.11 -7.73 23.01
C ASP A 73 10.46 -8.93 22.12
N LYS A 74 10.27 -10.14 22.69
CA LYS A 74 10.46 -11.42 21.98
C LYS A 74 9.61 -11.57 20.71
N LYS A 75 8.43 -10.96 20.68
CA LYS A 75 7.45 -11.11 19.61
C LYS A 75 7.62 -10.05 18.53
N SER A 76 8.46 -9.04 18.75
CA SER A 76 8.71 -7.98 17.79
C SER A 76 9.46 -8.50 16.57
N ASN A 77 8.76 -8.57 15.43
CA ASN A 77 9.36 -8.91 14.15
C ASN A 77 10.47 -7.92 13.77
N PHE A 78 10.29 -6.64 14.06
CA PHE A 78 11.28 -5.60 13.81
C PHE A 78 12.59 -5.87 14.57
N GLN A 79 12.51 -6.11 15.88
CA GLN A 79 13.73 -6.37 16.70
C GLN A 79 14.47 -7.64 16.22
N ARG A 80 13.73 -8.67 15.78
CA ARG A 80 14.32 -9.91 15.23
C ARG A 80 15.02 -9.69 13.90
N ARG A 81 14.46 -8.84 13.06
CA ARG A 81 15.10 -8.47 11.80
C ARG A 81 16.37 -7.65 12.02
N VAL A 82 16.32 -6.69 12.97
CA VAL A 82 17.50 -5.91 13.37
C VAL A 82 18.59 -6.83 13.95
N GLU A 83 18.23 -7.80 14.79
CA GLU A 83 19.17 -8.81 15.30
C GLU A 83 19.91 -9.54 14.17
N ARG A 84 19.18 -10.02 13.16
CA ARG A 84 19.79 -10.71 12.01
C ARG A 84 20.75 -9.81 11.24
N GLU A 85 20.36 -8.58 10.98
CA GLU A 85 21.21 -7.62 10.26
C GLU A 85 22.45 -7.24 11.07
N ILE A 86 22.33 -7.06 12.40
CA ILE A 86 23.49 -6.80 13.27
C ILE A 86 24.45 -8.01 13.26
N ASP A 87 23.93 -9.23 13.38
CA ASP A 87 24.76 -10.44 13.32
C ASP A 87 25.52 -10.55 11.98
N GLU A 88 24.82 -10.24 10.87
CA GLU A 88 25.44 -10.24 9.54
C GLU A 88 26.54 -9.16 9.41
N LYS A 89 26.30 -7.95 9.93
CA LYS A 89 27.28 -6.86 9.91
C LYS A 89 28.50 -7.12 10.79
N LEU A 90 28.35 -7.91 11.86
CA LEU A 90 29.46 -8.29 12.76
C LEU A 90 30.29 -9.44 12.22
N LYS A 91 29.82 -10.19 11.21
CA LYS A 91 30.62 -11.22 10.56
C LYS A 91 31.94 -10.62 10.04
N ASN A 92 33.03 -11.32 10.27
CA ASN A 92 34.40 -10.91 9.88
C ASN A 92 34.98 -9.68 10.59
N THR A 93 34.30 -9.15 11.65
CA THR A 93 34.84 -8.03 12.45
C THR A 93 35.68 -8.47 13.64
N GLY A 94 35.68 -9.77 13.96
CA GLY A 94 36.29 -10.31 15.18
C GLY A 94 35.42 -10.20 16.43
N TYR A 95 34.19 -9.71 16.29
CA TYR A 95 33.20 -9.63 17.37
C TYR A 95 32.13 -10.70 17.23
N THR A 96 31.63 -11.20 18.36
CA THR A 96 30.53 -12.18 18.41
C THR A 96 29.29 -11.57 19.06
N LEU A 97 28.15 -11.66 18.40
CA LEU A 97 26.86 -11.18 18.94
C LEU A 97 26.32 -12.14 19.98
N VAL A 98 25.95 -11.61 21.14
CA VAL A 98 25.23 -12.32 22.22
C VAL A 98 23.90 -11.66 22.43
N THR A 99 22.81 -12.27 21.95
CA THR A 99 21.46 -11.73 22.13
C THR A 99 20.83 -12.20 23.41
N ILE A 100 20.33 -11.27 24.21
CA ILE A 100 19.60 -11.53 25.46
C ILE A 100 18.19 -10.95 25.36
N GLU A 101 17.21 -11.80 25.54
CA GLU A 101 15.81 -11.40 25.55
C GLU A 101 15.41 -10.97 26.98
N CYS A 102 15.12 -9.69 27.12
CA CYS A 102 14.72 -9.07 28.38
C CYS A 102 13.19 -9.00 28.42
N GLY A 103 12.53 -10.02 28.94
CA GLY A 103 11.08 -10.05 29.14
C GLY A 103 10.62 -9.39 30.44
N ALA A 104 9.39 -9.65 30.89
CA ALA A 104 8.77 -9.07 32.06
C ALA A 104 9.45 -9.48 33.41
N ASP A 105 10.21 -10.56 33.41
CA ASP A 105 10.99 -11.03 34.59
C ASP A 105 12.45 -10.58 34.41
N THR A 106 12.76 -9.39 34.90
CA THR A 106 14.07 -8.74 34.72
C THR A 106 15.08 -9.10 35.78
N ALA A 107 14.68 -9.50 36.98
CA ALA A 107 15.60 -9.64 38.12
C ALA A 107 16.75 -10.67 37.92
N GLY A 108 16.43 -11.82 37.31
CA GLY A 108 17.46 -12.81 36.96
C GLY A 108 18.41 -12.36 35.85
N ILE A 109 17.88 -11.57 34.91
CA ILE A 109 18.62 -11.01 33.78
C ILE A 109 19.52 -9.87 34.26
N GLU A 110 19.05 -9.02 35.17
CA GLU A 110 19.84 -7.95 35.79
C GLU A 110 21.09 -8.51 36.47
N SER A 111 20.93 -9.52 37.29
CA SER A 111 22.07 -10.15 38.01
C SER A 111 23.07 -10.79 37.03
N PHE A 112 22.58 -11.41 35.95
CA PHE A 112 23.44 -11.99 34.92
C PHE A 112 24.22 -10.89 34.15
N LEU A 113 23.56 -9.82 33.76
CA LEU A 113 24.18 -8.72 33.03
C LEU A 113 25.18 -7.95 33.89
N GLN A 114 24.88 -7.72 35.16
CA GLN A 114 25.81 -7.07 36.07
C GLN A 114 27.16 -7.79 36.17
N VAL A 115 27.18 -9.11 36.08
CA VAL A 115 28.41 -9.91 36.08
C VAL A 115 29.04 -9.95 34.68
N SER A 116 28.22 -10.19 33.65
CA SER A 116 28.72 -10.43 32.28
C SER A 116 29.28 -9.17 31.63
N LEU A 117 28.73 -7.98 31.93
CA LEU A 117 29.18 -6.72 31.37
C LEU A 117 30.40 -6.11 32.07
N GLN A 118 30.82 -6.69 33.20
CA GLN A 118 32.08 -6.36 33.91
C GLN A 118 33.26 -7.22 33.45
N ASP A 119 33.01 -8.26 32.64
CA ASP A 119 34.04 -9.11 32.09
C ASP A 119 34.76 -8.40 30.90
N ASP A 120 36.09 -8.51 30.86
CA ASP A 120 36.92 -7.89 29.82
C ASP A 120 36.58 -8.36 28.41
N SER A 121 35.86 -9.46 28.25
CA SER A 121 35.37 -9.95 26.96
C SER A 121 34.15 -9.19 26.43
N ALA A 122 33.43 -8.47 27.31
CA ALA A 122 32.31 -7.60 26.91
C ALA A 122 32.86 -6.28 26.33
N LYS A 123 32.59 -6.01 25.06
CA LYS A 123 33.15 -4.84 24.36
C LYS A 123 32.12 -3.74 24.10
N GLY A 124 30.84 -4.06 24.11
CA GLY A 124 29.77 -3.08 23.91
C GLY A 124 28.37 -3.67 24.05
N VAL A 125 27.40 -2.78 24.16
CA VAL A 125 25.97 -3.10 24.25
C VAL A 125 25.18 -2.37 23.19
N ILE A 126 24.27 -3.07 22.56
CA ILE A 126 23.19 -2.51 21.74
C ILE A 126 21.88 -2.85 22.46
N LEU A 127 21.05 -1.85 22.74
CA LEU A 127 19.88 -1.99 23.60
C LEU A 127 18.61 -1.50 22.93
N PHE A 128 17.57 -2.32 22.88
CA PHE A 128 16.19 -1.87 22.78
C PHE A 128 15.64 -1.63 24.19
N PRO A 129 15.36 -0.37 24.61
CA PRO A 129 14.89 -0.07 25.94
C PRO A 129 13.56 -0.75 26.27
N ASP A 130 13.45 -1.30 27.45
CA ASP A 130 12.19 -1.80 28.00
C ASP A 130 11.25 -0.65 28.40
N GLU A 131 9.96 -0.94 28.61
CA GLU A 131 8.96 0.09 28.91
C GLU A 131 9.27 0.93 30.15
N LYS A 132 9.94 0.36 31.15
CA LYS A 132 10.25 1.02 32.39
C LYS A 132 11.69 1.53 32.50
N ASP A 133 12.49 1.35 31.44
CA ASP A 133 13.91 1.72 31.39
C ASP A 133 14.76 1.07 32.49
N ILE A 134 14.30 -0.09 33.02
CA ILE A 134 14.93 -0.76 34.16
C ILE A 134 16.40 -1.11 33.88
N LEU A 135 16.64 -1.73 32.72
CA LEU A 135 18.01 -2.15 32.35
C LEU A 135 18.95 -0.96 32.22
N THR A 136 18.50 0.15 31.70
CA THR A 136 19.31 1.36 31.54
C THR A 136 19.65 2.00 32.86
N HIS A 137 18.71 2.09 33.79
CA HIS A 137 18.91 2.77 35.05
C HIS A 137 19.55 1.88 36.16
N HIS A 138 19.34 0.57 36.13
CA HIS A 138 19.82 -0.33 37.13
C HIS A 138 21.09 -1.10 36.74
N VAL A 139 21.26 -1.43 35.45
CA VAL A 139 22.36 -2.26 34.98
C VAL A 139 23.41 -1.45 34.25
N LEU A 140 22.97 -0.69 33.23
CA LEU A 140 23.89 0.00 32.30
C LEU A 140 24.46 1.30 32.88
N LYS A 141 23.86 1.85 33.96
CA LYS A 141 24.31 3.10 34.58
C LYS A 141 25.77 3.07 35.01
N ASP A 142 26.22 1.94 35.55
CA ASP A 142 27.56 1.78 36.11
C ASP A 142 28.53 1.03 35.19
N VAL A 143 28.09 0.75 33.94
CA VAL A 143 28.89 0.01 32.96
C VAL A 143 29.80 0.96 32.19
N GLN A 144 31.08 0.58 32.05
CA GLN A 144 32.11 1.40 31.42
C GLN A 144 32.30 1.12 29.92
N ILE A 145 31.59 0.13 29.36
CA ILE A 145 31.65 -0.19 27.92
C ILE A 145 30.67 0.66 27.12
N PRO A 146 30.94 0.89 25.83
CA PRO A 146 30.05 1.66 24.95
C PRO A 146 28.66 1.07 24.86
N VAL A 147 27.64 1.95 24.88
CA VAL A 147 26.23 1.58 24.73
C VAL A 147 25.63 2.38 23.58
N VAL A 148 24.90 1.70 22.70
CA VAL A 148 24.07 2.30 21.66
C VAL A 148 22.60 1.92 21.90
N ILE A 149 21.74 2.91 22.00
CA ILE A 149 20.31 2.73 22.24
C ILE A 149 19.56 2.72 20.90
N LEU A 150 18.64 1.78 20.77
CA LEU A 150 17.81 1.62 19.59
C LEU A 150 16.34 1.96 19.87
N GLY A 151 15.69 2.65 18.91
CA GLY A 151 14.26 2.93 18.92
C GLY A 151 13.86 4.24 19.57
N ARG A 152 14.39 4.59 20.72
CA ARG A 152 14.09 5.85 21.42
C ARG A 152 15.19 6.26 22.39
N GLU A 153 15.24 7.53 22.69
CA GLU A 153 16.06 8.04 23.80
C GLU A 153 15.51 7.59 25.16
N VAL A 154 16.39 7.44 26.13
CA VAL A 154 16.04 7.14 27.50
C VAL A 154 16.31 8.36 28.37
N ASN A 155 15.30 8.82 29.09
CA ASN A 155 15.43 10.01 29.95
C ASN A 155 16.44 9.76 31.06
N GLY A 156 17.39 10.70 31.22
CA GLY A 156 18.41 10.60 32.29
C GLY A 156 19.55 9.61 32.00
N TYR A 157 19.63 9.03 30.82
CA TYR A 157 20.72 8.18 30.38
C TYR A 157 21.30 8.68 29.04
N MET A 158 22.59 8.98 29.02
CA MET A 158 23.27 9.57 27.85
C MET A 158 24.00 8.47 27.07
N ALA A 159 23.56 8.21 25.86
CA ALA A 159 24.19 7.28 24.92
C ALA A 159 23.88 7.68 23.48
N ASP A 160 24.69 7.16 22.54
CA ASP A 160 24.33 7.27 21.12
C ASP A 160 23.00 6.56 20.87
N THR A 161 22.14 7.18 20.06
CA THR A 161 20.81 6.66 19.79
C THR A 161 20.58 6.54 18.29
N VAL A 162 20.06 5.40 17.86
CA VAL A 162 19.53 5.18 16.50
C VAL A 162 18.03 4.95 16.61
N CYS A 163 17.25 5.80 16.00
CA CYS A 163 15.79 5.72 16.04
C CYS A 163 15.19 5.97 14.66
N THR A 164 13.91 5.66 14.52
CA THR A 164 13.13 5.95 13.33
C THR A 164 12.11 7.03 13.65
N ASP A 165 11.88 7.94 12.71
CA ASP A 165 10.83 8.94 12.83
C ASP A 165 9.46 8.29 12.58
N THR A 166 8.86 7.77 13.64
CA THR A 166 7.55 7.12 13.58
C THR A 166 6.40 8.12 13.46
N CYS A 167 6.63 9.39 13.83
CA CYS A 167 5.67 10.47 13.61
C CYS A 167 5.57 10.81 12.12
N ASP A 168 6.71 11.03 11.46
CA ASP A 168 6.77 11.25 10.02
C ASP A 168 6.24 10.02 9.24
N GLY A 169 6.55 8.81 9.70
CA GLY A 169 6.01 7.58 9.12
C GLY A 169 4.47 7.53 9.15
N ALA A 170 3.88 7.82 10.30
CA ALA A 170 2.41 7.89 10.45
C ALA A 170 1.80 9.02 9.62
N TYR A 171 2.45 10.18 9.60
CA TYR A 171 2.05 11.31 8.76
C TYR A 171 2.00 10.91 7.28
N LYS A 172 3.03 10.26 6.75
CA LYS A 172 3.08 9.77 5.36
C LYS A 172 1.95 8.80 5.04
N VAL A 173 1.65 7.86 5.94
CA VAL A 173 0.54 6.91 5.81
C VAL A 173 -0.80 7.62 5.67
N VAL A 174 -1.08 8.56 6.57
CA VAL A 174 -2.37 9.27 6.58
C VAL A 174 -2.47 10.21 5.39
N LYS A 175 -1.40 10.93 5.03
CA LYS A 175 -1.35 11.75 3.81
C LYS A 175 -1.59 10.93 2.55
N HIS A 176 -1.09 9.68 2.49
CA HIS A 176 -1.39 8.77 1.38
C HIS A 176 -2.90 8.48 1.27
N LEU A 177 -3.56 8.16 2.38
CA LEU A 177 -5.00 7.94 2.38
C LEU A 177 -5.77 9.22 2.00
N ILE A 178 -5.37 10.38 2.53
CA ILE A 178 -5.99 11.68 2.21
C ILE A 178 -5.81 12.01 0.73
N LYS A 179 -4.62 11.81 0.16
CA LYS A 179 -4.35 12.00 -1.27
C LYS A 179 -5.23 11.11 -2.14
N LYS A 180 -5.56 9.90 -1.67
CA LYS A 180 -6.53 9.01 -2.31
C LYS A 180 -8.00 9.43 -2.11
N GLY A 181 -8.26 10.54 -1.42
CA GLY A 181 -9.58 11.12 -1.20
C GLY A 181 -10.31 10.63 0.04
N HIS A 182 -9.63 9.90 0.94
CA HIS A 182 -10.22 9.49 2.21
C HIS A 182 -10.26 10.67 3.19
N GLU A 183 -11.44 10.94 3.74
CA GLU A 183 -11.67 11.95 4.79
C GLU A 183 -11.99 11.31 6.14
N ARG A 184 -12.62 10.12 6.11
CA ARG A 184 -12.91 9.32 7.31
C ARG A 184 -11.89 8.20 7.42
N ILE A 185 -10.87 8.44 8.24
CA ILE A 185 -9.73 7.53 8.42
C ILE A 185 -9.70 7.10 9.88
N ALA A 186 -9.77 5.78 10.14
CA ALA A 186 -9.64 5.26 11.49
C ALA A 186 -8.18 5.00 11.87
N PHE A 187 -7.88 5.21 13.15
CA PHE A 187 -6.61 4.86 13.77
C PHE A 187 -6.83 3.71 14.76
N LEU A 188 -6.18 2.58 14.52
CA LEU A 188 -6.20 1.43 15.43
C LEU A 188 -4.79 1.14 15.93
N GLY A 189 -4.57 1.24 17.24
CA GLY A 189 -3.28 1.01 17.86
C GLY A 189 -3.37 0.16 19.14
N ARG A 190 -2.37 -0.65 19.39
CA ARG A 190 -2.21 -1.38 20.64
C ARG A 190 -1.13 -0.69 21.45
N SER A 191 -1.53 -0.05 22.55
CA SER A 191 -0.61 0.76 23.31
C SER A 191 0.22 -0.07 24.28
N SER A 192 1.51 -0.05 24.05
CA SER A 192 2.52 -0.02 25.12
C SER A 192 3.33 1.28 25.04
N GLU A 193 2.98 2.21 24.15
CA GLU A 193 3.82 3.38 23.89
C GLU A 193 3.56 4.51 24.89
N ARG A 194 4.60 4.87 25.65
CA ARG A 194 4.61 6.05 26.53
C ARG A 194 4.48 7.37 25.78
N ARG A 195 4.68 7.38 24.45
CA ARG A 195 4.54 8.53 23.57
C ARG A 195 3.74 8.17 22.34
N PRO A 196 2.67 8.87 22.08
CA PRO A 196 1.78 8.56 20.97
C PRO A 196 2.28 9.15 19.63
N MET A 197 3.58 8.98 19.29
CA MET A 197 4.19 9.59 18.11
C MET A 197 3.45 9.25 16.81
N ARG A 198 2.92 8.02 16.70
CA ARG A 198 2.12 7.62 15.53
C ARG A 198 0.76 8.32 15.49
N LEU A 199 0.14 8.49 16.67
CA LEU A 199 -1.10 9.24 16.79
C LEU A 199 -0.88 10.74 16.53
N GLU A 200 0.25 11.30 16.96
CA GLU A 200 0.63 12.67 16.65
C GLU A 200 0.79 12.87 15.14
N GLY A 201 1.49 11.96 14.45
CA GLY A 201 1.62 11.99 12.99
C GLY A 201 0.29 11.86 12.26
N TYR A 202 -0.60 11.00 12.76
CA TYR A 202 -1.96 10.87 12.24
C TYR A 202 -2.75 12.18 12.38
N LYS A 203 -2.80 12.78 13.59
CA LYS A 203 -3.52 14.02 13.83
C LYS A 203 -2.96 15.19 13.01
N LYS A 204 -1.63 15.31 12.97
CA LYS A 204 -0.93 16.31 12.16
C LYS A 204 -1.32 16.25 10.68
N ALA A 205 -1.39 15.04 10.11
CA ALA A 205 -1.75 14.86 8.71
C ALA A 205 -3.19 15.30 8.39
N LEU A 206 -4.14 15.03 9.30
CA LEU A 206 -5.53 15.47 9.18
C LEU A 206 -5.63 17.00 9.30
N GLU A 207 -5.01 17.59 10.34
CA GLU A 207 -5.03 19.02 10.62
C GLU A 207 -4.45 19.85 9.46
N GLU A 208 -3.29 19.47 8.93
CA GLU A 208 -2.67 20.11 7.77
C GLU A 208 -3.47 19.95 6.46
N SER A 209 -4.41 19.02 6.42
CA SER A 209 -5.30 18.79 5.29
C SER A 209 -6.70 19.34 5.52
N GLU A 210 -6.88 20.15 6.58
CA GLU A 210 -8.16 20.76 6.97
C GLU A 210 -9.29 19.74 7.19
N ILE A 211 -8.93 18.48 7.53
CA ILE A 211 -9.89 17.42 7.87
C ILE A 211 -10.08 17.41 9.39
N PRO A 212 -11.31 17.56 9.90
CA PRO A 212 -11.57 17.52 11.33
C PRO A 212 -11.15 16.18 11.96
N VAL A 213 -10.44 16.25 13.08
CA VAL A 213 -10.10 15.07 13.87
C VAL A 213 -11.34 14.56 14.59
N ASP A 214 -11.88 13.40 14.20
CA ASP A 214 -12.99 12.75 14.87
C ASP A 214 -12.47 11.67 15.83
N GLU A 215 -12.51 11.96 17.14
CA GLU A 215 -12.06 11.05 18.20
C GLU A 215 -12.80 9.70 18.19
N SER A 216 -13.94 9.61 17.56
CA SER A 216 -14.70 8.37 17.43
C SER A 216 -14.09 7.34 16.48
N TYR A 217 -13.10 7.72 15.68
CA TYR A 217 -12.29 6.85 14.84
C TYR A 217 -10.93 6.52 15.45
N ILE A 218 -10.63 7.01 16.67
CA ILE A 218 -9.29 6.90 17.27
C ILE A 218 -9.31 5.91 18.42
N TYR A 219 -8.66 4.77 18.23
CA TYR A 219 -8.53 3.69 19.22
C TYR A 219 -7.05 3.35 19.47
N PRO A 220 -6.33 4.12 20.28
CA PRO A 220 -4.87 3.98 20.44
C PRO A 220 -4.46 2.95 21.50
N HIS A 221 -5.39 2.44 22.31
CA HIS A 221 -5.10 1.64 23.52
C HIS A 221 -5.76 0.27 23.54
N LEU A 222 -5.86 -0.39 22.39
CA LEU A 222 -6.44 -1.72 22.27
C LEU A 222 -5.49 -2.76 22.89
N GLN A 223 -5.96 -3.58 23.84
CA GLN A 223 -5.11 -4.51 24.59
C GLN A 223 -5.14 -5.94 24.02
N ASN A 224 -6.28 -6.35 23.50
CA ASN A 224 -6.54 -7.72 23.03
C ASN A 224 -7.47 -7.71 21.81
N ASP A 225 -7.70 -8.90 21.23
CA ASP A 225 -8.53 -9.05 20.03
C ASP A 225 -9.99 -8.62 20.27
N ARG A 226 -10.49 -8.82 21.50
CA ARG A 226 -11.87 -8.41 21.86
C ARG A 226 -12.05 -6.89 21.83
N ASP A 227 -11.08 -6.14 22.37
CA ASP A 227 -11.11 -4.67 22.32
C ASP A 227 -11.14 -4.17 20.88
N ILE A 228 -10.40 -4.87 19.97
CA ILE A 228 -10.35 -4.53 18.54
C ILE A 228 -11.74 -4.77 17.90
N PHE A 229 -12.37 -5.91 18.20
CA PHE A 229 -13.69 -6.23 17.65
C PHE A 229 -14.76 -5.27 18.17
N GLU A 230 -14.76 -4.96 19.47
CA GLU A 230 -15.68 -3.96 20.05
C GLU A 230 -15.49 -2.56 19.45
N ALA A 231 -14.25 -2.17 19.11
CA ALA A 231 -13.99 -0.90 18.43
C ALA A 231 -14.53 -0.90 17.00
N LEU A 232 -14.37 -2.01 16.29
CA LEU A 232 -14.88 -2.17 14.92
C LEU A 232 -16.41 -2.23 14.88
N ASP A 233 -17.06 -2.95 15.82
CA ASP A 233 -18.52 -2.96 15.95
C ASP A 233 -19.07 -1.54 16.11
N LYS A 234 -18.46 -0.73 17.00
CA LYS A 234 -18.85 0.68 17.18
C LYS A 234 -18.67 1.54 15.94
N MET A 235 -17.66 1.24 15.10
CA MET A 235 -17.46 1.96 13.83
C MET A 235 -18.49 1.56 12.78
N LEU A 236 -18.92 0.28 12.74
CA LEU A 236 -19.93 -0.22 11.81
C LEU A 236 -21.35 0.23 12.15
N GLU A 237 -21.65 0.44 13.43
CA GLU A 237 -22.96 0.94 13.88
C GLU A 237 -23.24 2.39 13.48
N LYS A 238 -22.22 3.11 12.96
CA LYS A 238 -22.37 4.50 12.55
C LYS A 238 -22.88 4.60 11.12
N ASP A 239 -23.71 5.60 10.87
CA ASP A 239 -24.12 6.00 9.51
C ASP A 239 -22.93 6.42 8.61
N SER A 240 -21.77 6.58 9.20
CA SER A 240 -20.55 7.03 8.56
C SER A 240 -19.34 6.11 8.88
N MET A 241 -19.32 4.90 8.33
CA MET A 241 -18.18 3.99 8.43
C MET A 241 -16.90 4.66 7.89
N PRO A 242 -15.71 4.45 8.52
CA PRO A 242 -14.46 4.94 7.97
C PRO A 242 -14.17 4.28 6.61
N THR A 243 -13.60 5.04 5.69
CA THR A 243 -13.25 4.54 4.34
C THR A 243 -11.79 4.15 4.23
N GLY A 244 -10.97 4.59 5.17
CA GLY A 244 -9.58 4.20 5.30
C GLY A 244 -9.25 3.85 6.75
N VAL A 245 -8.31 2.94 6.95
CA VAL A 245 -7.82 2.57 8.28
C VAL A 245 -6.30 2.54 8.31
N PHE A 246 -5.75 3.14 9.35
CA PHE A 246 -4.35 3.04 9.71
C PHE A 246 -4.18 2.06 10.88
N LEU A 247 -3.63 0.89 10.59
CA LEU A 247 -3.27 -0.12 11.58
C LEU A 247 -1.88 0.21 12.13
N ALA A 248 -1.85 0.87 13.28
CA ALA A 248 -0.65 1.51 13.82
C ALA A 248 0.39 0.56 14.39
N ASN A 249 0.11 -0.73 14.52
CA ASN A 249 1.07 -1.77 14.88
C ASN A 249 0.65 -3.17 14.43
N TYR A 250 1.65 -4.04 14.27
CA TYR A 250 1.46 -5.42 13.82
C TYR A 250 0.38 -6.19 14.63
N ALA A 251 0.31 -5.95 15.94
CA ALA A 251 -0.61 -6.67 16.81
C ALA A 251 -2.09 -6.48 16.50
N VAL A 252 -2.47 -5.38 15.81
CA VAL A 252 -3.86 -5.12 15.41
C VAL A 252 -4.17 -5.62 14.00
N VAL A 253 -3.17 -5.96 13.18
CA VAL A 253 -3.35 -6.31 11.77
C VAL A 253 -4.15 -7.61 11.61
N ILE A 254 -3.69 -8.71 12.22
CA ILE A 254 -4.35 -10.02 12.07
C ILE A 254 -5.77 -10.03 12.65
N PRO A 255 -6.05 -9.50 13.85
CA PRO A 255 -7.42 -9.39 14.36
C PRO A 255 -8.31 -8.54 13.45
N PHE A 256 -7.81 -7.42 12.95
CA PHE A 256 -8.54 -6.57 12.01
C PHE A 256 -8.92 -7.34 10.72
N LEU A 257 -7.96 -8.02 10.10
CA LEU A 257 -8.21 -8.80 8.88
C LEU A 257 -9.19 -9.95 9.09
N LYS A 258 -9.13 -10.62 10.26
CA LYS A 258 -10.13 -11.63 10.64
C LYS A 258 -11.52 -11.04 10.75
N TYR A 259 -11.63 -9.86 11.35
CA TYR A 259 -12.90 -9.18 11.54
C TYR A 259 -13.54 -8.79 10.21
N ILE A 260 -12.81 -8.09 9.34
CA ILE A 260 -13.37 -7.65 8.05
C ILE A 260 -13.78 -8.84 7.17
N ASN A 261 -13.00 -9.94 7.19
CA ASN A 261 -13.35 -11.16 6.47
C ASN A 261 -14.64 -11.81 7.04
N ALA A 262 -14.81 -11.83 8.37
CA ALA A 262 -16.00 -12.41 9.00
C ALA A 262 -17.27 -11.59 8.74
N HIS A 263 -17.13 -10.27 8.51
CA HIS A 263 -18.25 -9.36 8.26
C HIS A 263 -18.44 -9.02 6.78
N ASN A 264 -17.74 -9.72 5.87
CA ASN A 264 -17.76 -9.50 4.42
C ASN A 264 -17.43 -8.05 4.01
N ILE A 265 -16.56 -7.38 4.77
CA ILE A 265 -16.04 -6.05 4.44
C ILE A 265 -14.87 -6.22 3.49
N ILE A 266 -14.97 -5.68 2.29
CA ILE A 266 -14.02 -5.90 1.21
C ILE A 266 -12.92 -4.84 1.25
N CYS A 267 -11.65 -5.27 1.42
CA CYS A 267 -10.49 -4.42 1.22
C CYS A 267 -10.02 -4.55 -0.25
N PRO A 268 -9.74 -3.45 -0.96
CA PRO A 268 -9.86 -2.05 -0.56
C PRO A 268 -11.22 -1.41 -0.89
N SER A 269 -12.22 -2.17 -1.39
CA SER A 269 -13.47 -1.61 -1.93
C SER A 269 -14.29 -0.87 -0.88
N ASP A 270 -14.51 -1.48 0.29
CA ASP A 270 -15.24 -0.85 1.38
C ASP A 270 -14.32 -0.03 2.28
N ILE A 271 -13.10 -0.56 2.54
CA ILE A 271 -12.14 0.08 3.43
C ILE A 271 -10.71 -0.10 2.93
N SER A 272 -10.01 1.00 2.69
CA SER A 272 -8.58 1.01 2.39
C SER A 272 -7.76 0.77 3.66
N VAL A 273 -6.74 -0.07 3.58
CA VAL A 273 -5.94 -0.51 4.72
C VAL A 273 -4.47 -0.14 4.53
N VAL A 274 -3.89 0.56 5.51
CA VAL A 274 -2.43 0.77 5.59
C VAL A 274 -1.93 0.28 6.93
N CYS A 275 -0.81 -0.47 6.89
CA CYS A 275 -0.20 -1.07 8.07
C CYS A 275 1.11 -0.40 8.42
N PHE A 276 1.34 -0.21 9.72
CA PHE A 276 2.64 0.21 10.23
C PHE A 276 3.55 -0.99 10.38
N ASP A 277 4.79 -0.84 9.87
CA ASP A 277 5.85 -1.82 9.81
C ASP A 277 5.70 -2.87 8.69
N PHE A 278 6.82 -3.53 8.39
CA PHE A 278 6.91 -4.60 7.40
C PHE A 278 6.69 -5.97 8.05
N PHE A 279 5.98 -6.83 7.34
CA PHE A 279 5.89 -8.26 7.66
C PHE A 279 5.91 -9.07 6.37
N GLU A 280 6.60 -10.21 6.39
CA GLU A 280 6.95 -11.00 5.20
C GLU A 280 5.74 -11.46 4.38
N TRP A 281 4.59 -11.62 5.01
CA TRP A 281 3.36 -12.03 4.34
C TRP A 281 2.51 -10.87 3.79
N ALA A 282 2.85 -9.60 4.09
CA ALA A 282 2.08 -8.44 3.60
C ALA A 282 1.96 -8.38 2.08
N PRO A 283 3.02 -8.68 1.30
CA PRO A 283 2.94 -8.77 -0.16
C PRO A 283 2.17 -10.01 -0.66
N LEU A 284 2.01 -11.03 0.18
CA LEU A 284 1.40 -12.31 -0.18
C LEU A 284 -0.10 -12.37 0.14
N TYR A 285 -0.58 -11.44 0.96
CA TYR A 285 -2.00 -11.33 1.27
C TYR A 285 -2.77 -10.82 0.04
N THR A 286 -4.05 -11.13 -0.06
CA THR A 286 -4.90 -10.65 -1.16
C THR A 286 -6.06 -9.85 -0.59
N PRO A 287 -6.10 -8.52 -0.85
CA PRO A 287 -5.12 -7.71 -1.62
C PRO A 287 -3.80 -7.49 -0.87
N ALA A 288 -2.68 -7.35 -1.59
CA ALA A 288 -1.37 -7.10 -0.99
C ALA A 288 -1.39 -5.79 -0.17
N LEU A 289 -0.88 -5.84 1.07
CA LEU A 289 -1.04 -4.76 2.03
C LEU A 289 -0.04 -3.62 1.80
N THR A 290 -0.54 -2.39 1.73
CA THR A 290 0.25 -1.17 1.76
C THR A 290 0.83 -0.98 3.15
N THR A 291 2.15 -0.74 3.23
CA THR A 291 2.91 -0.67 4.49
C THR A 291 3.80 0.55 4.55
N ILE A 292 4.08 1.04 5.76
CA ILE A 292 5.18 1.98 6.00
C ILE A 292 6.33 1.21 6.65
N GLU A 293 7.49 1.20 6.01
CA GLU A 293 8.58 0.27 6.32
C GLU A 293 9.83 1.00 6.82
N GLN A 294 10.53 0.37 7.75
CA GLN A 294 11.82 0.81 8.25
C GLN A 294 12.95 0.14 7.45
N ASP A 295 13.99 0.90 7.11
CA ASP A 295 15.21 0.34 6.53
C ASP A 295 16.04 -0.34 7.61
N VAL A 296 15.76 -1.63 7.82
CA VAL A 296 16.37 -2.42 8.88
C VAL A 296 17.88 -2.62 8.64
N ALA A 297 18.31 -2.70 7.38
CA ALA A 297 19.71 -2.87 7.02
C ALA A 297 20.52 -1.60 7.38
N LEU A 298 20.01 -0.43 7.00
CA LEU A 298 20.63 0.85 7.35
C LEU A 298 20.58 1.10 8.86
N TYR A 299 19.48 0.71 9.51
CA TYR A 299 19.30 0.83 10.94
C TYR A 299 20.37 0.03 11.73
N ALA A 300 20.57 -1.24 11.36
CA ALA A 300 21.59 -2.10 11.93
C ALA A 300 23.01 -1.62 11.62
N GLU A 301 23.24 -1.14 10.40
CA GLU A 301 24.53 -0.59 9.98
C GLU A 301 24.93 0.62 10.81
N LEU A 302 24.03 1.56 11.01
CA LEU A 302 24.29 2.72 11.87
C LEU A 302 24.54 2.33 13.33
N ALA A 303 23.78 1.37 13.86
CA ALA A 303 23.98 0.86 15.20
C ALA A 303 25.38 0.27 15.39
N VAL A 304 25.78 -0.64 14.50
CA VAL A 304 27.09 -1.29 14.53
C VAL A 304 28.22 -0.29 14.32
N ASN A 305 28.12 0.55 13.27
CA ASN A 305 29.16 1.55 12.97
C ASN A 305 29.36 2.56 14.12
N THR A 306 28.27 2.97 14.78
CA THR A 306 28.31 3.88 15.93
C THR A 306 29.01 3.19 17.11
N LEU A 307 28.63 1.94 17.41
CA LEU A 307 29.25 1.17 18.47
C LEU A 307 30.75 0.92 18.21
N MET A 308 31.13 0.51 16.99
CA MET A 308 32.54 0.27 16.62
C MET A 308 33.39 1.54 16.77
N LYS A 309 32.86 2.68 16.37
CA LYS A 309 33.53 3.97 16.57
C LYS A 309 33.76 4.29 18.05
N ARG A 310 32.81 3.94 18.92
CA ARG A 310 32.97 4.13 20.38
C ARG A 310 34.00 3.17 20.96
N ILE A 311 33.97 1.89 20.57
CA ILE A 311 34.95 0.90 21.00
C ILE A 311 36.38 1.34 20.63
N ALA A 312 36.59 1.72 19.36
CA ALA A 312 37.89 2.20 18.88
C ALA A 312 38.39 3.46 19.62
N ARG A 313 37.45 4.36 20.00
CA ARG A 313 37.82 5.57 20.79
C ARG A 313 38.17 5.28 22.25
N GLN A 314 37.56 4.28 22.82
CA GLN A 314 37.84 3.88 24.21
C GLN A 314 39.29 3.40 24.41
N GLU A 315 39.89 2.82 23.33
CA GLU A 315 41.31 2.44 23.33
C GLU A 315 42.25 3.68 23.43
N TYR A 316 41.76 4.90 23.09
CA TYR A 316 42.50 6.16 23.15
C TYR A 316 42.04 7.09 24.30
N ALA A 317 41.16 6.66 25.21
CA ALA A 317 40.53 7.49 26.26
C ALA A 317 41.47 8.00 27.38
N ASN A 318 42.77 7.70 27.30
CA ASN A 318 43.79 8.27 28.22
C ASN A 318 44.23 9.70 27.89
N MET A 319 43.57 10.40 26.95
CA MET A 319 43.84 11.81 26.62
C MET A 319 42.87 12.75 27.36
N PRO A 320 43.38 13.67 28.20
CA PRO A 320 42.52 14.64 28.89
C PRO A 320 42.00 15.67 27.88
N ALA A 321 40.73 15.82 27.79
CA ALA A 321 39.93 16.86 27.08
C ALA A 321 38.96 16.40 26.00
N TYR A 322 38.35 15.23 26.12
CA TYR A 322 37.25 14.89 25.24
C TYR A 322 35.90 14.95 25.98
N LYS A 323 35.12 16.01 25.74
CA LYS A 323 33.73 16.02 26.16
C LYS A 323 32.99 15.06 25.24
N GLU A 324 32.51 13.94 25.75
CA GLU A 324 31.73 12.98 24.98
C GLU A 324 30.45 13.64 24.46
N VAL A 325 30.35 13.79 23.13
CA VAL A 325 29.13 14.21 22.45
C VAL A 325 28.46 12.97 21.92
N TYR A 326 27.33 12.63 22.50
CA TYR A 326 26.48 11.56 21.99
C TYR A 326 25.69 12.01 20.76
N GLN A 327 25.52 11.11 19.81
CA GLN A 327 24.86 11.37 18.55
C GLN A 327 23.49 10.70 18.52
N LYS A 328 22.52 11.41 17.91
CA LYS A 328 21.20 10.86 17.61
C LYS A 328 21.07 10.74 16.10
N HIS A 329 20.89 9.51 15.62
CA HIS A 329 20.58 9.20 14.24
C HIS A 329 19.09 8.92 14.10
N THR A 330 18.39 9.73 13.32
CA THR A 330 16.96 9.54 13.05
C THR A 330 16.78 9.15 11.60
N LEU A 331 16.20 7.97 11.35
CA LEU A 331 15.93 7.45 10.02
C LEU A 331 14.49 7.74 9.60
N SER A 332 14.31 8.10 8.35
CA SER A 332 12.98 8.20 7.74
C SER A 332 12.42 6.82 7.40
N MET A 333 11.09 6.73 7.30
CA MET A 333 10.40 5.52 6.88
C MET A 333 10.00 5.62 5.41
N LYS A 334 9.90 4.46 4.74
CA LYS A 334 9.48 4.34 3.34
C LYS A 334 8.04 3.80 3.27
N LEU A 335 7.16 4.55 2.61
CA LEU A 335 5.83 4.06 2.26
C LEU A 335 5.95 3.12 1.04
N VAL A 336 5.43 1.89 1.18
CA VAL A 336 5.38 0.90 0.11
C VAL A 336 3.91 0.66 -0.25
N ILE A 337 3.50 1.24 -1.37
CA ILE A 337 2.12 1.19 -1.83
C ILE A 337 1.87 -0.15 -2.54
N ARG A 338 0.78 -0.82 -2.16
CA ARG A 338 0.29 -2.08 -2.75
C ARG A 338 -1.23 -1.99 -2.97
N ASP A 339 -1.89 -3.12 -3.09
CA ASP A 339 -3.27 -3.20 -3.56
C ASP A 339 -4.35 -2.92 -2.48
N SER A 340 -3.97 -2.80 -1.21
CA SER A 340 -4.92 -2.61 -0.09
C SER A 340 -5.44 -1.18 0.07
N THR A 341 -5.07 -0.26 -0.82
CA THR A 341 -5.58 1.12 -0.82
C THR A 341 -6.08 1.51 -2.21
N ARG A 342 -7.28 2.08 -2.26
CA ARG A 342 -7.84 2.62 -3.50
C ARG A 342 -8.10 4.11 -3.40
N GLY A 343 -8.20 4.79 -4.55
CA GLY A 343 -8.64 6.17 -4.60
C GLY A 343 -10.16 6.28 -4.45
N ILE A 344 -10.63 7.25 -3.70
CA ILE A 344 -12.02 7.64 -3.74
C ILE A 344 -12.17 8.61 -4.91
N GLY A 345 -12.70 8.10 -6.01
CA GLY A 345 -13.07 8.91 -7.15
C GLY A 345 -14.18 9.89 -6.80
N ARG A 346 -14.23 10.98 -7.54
CA ARG A 346 -15.34 11.93 -7.49
C ARG A 346 -15.96 12.00 -8.87
N GLY A 347 -17.27 12.08 -8.94
CA GLY A 347 -17.98 12.31 -10.17
C GLY A 347 -17.96 13.79 -10.60
N PRO A 348 -18.56 14.11 -11.75
CA PRO A 348 -18.56 15.44 -12.35
C PRO A 348 -19.13 16.54 -11.43
N PHE A 349 -20.01 16.19 -10.50
CA PHE A 349 -20.64 17.11 -9.55
C PHE A 349 -20.05 17.00 -8.14
N GLY A 350 -18.89 16.35 -7.99
CA GLY A 350 -18.22 16.15 -6.71
C GLY A 350 -18.77 14.98 -5.88
N GLU A 351 -19.76 14.24 -6.40
CA GLU A 351 -20.31 13.05 -5.76
C GLU A 351 -19.25 11.95 -5.59
N ARG A 352 -19.32 11.21 -4.49
CA ARG A 352 -18.40 10.09 -4.25
C ARG A 352 -18.65 8.97 -5.26
N ALA A 353 -17.61 8.48 -5.90
CA ALA A 353 -17.70 7.32 -6.77
C ALA A 353 -18.04 6.05 -5.95
N ALA A 354 -19.09 5.36 -6.35
CA ALA A 354 -19.37 4.01 -5.92
C ALA A 354 -18.53 2.99 -6.69
N SER A 355 -18.48 1.77 -6.21
CA SER A 355 -17.79 0.66 -6.87
C SER A 355 -18.78 -0.29 -7.56
N MET A 356 -18.26 -1.18 -8.43
CA MET A 356 -19.09 -2.20 -9.07
C MET A 356 -19.64 -3.21 -8.05
N GLU A 357 -18.93 -3.45 -6.97
CA GLU A 357 -19.33 -4.34 -5.87
C GLU A 357 -20.60 -3.86 -5.17
N ASP A 358 -20.91 -2.55 -5.25
CA ASP A 358 -22.16 -1.97 -4.71
C ASP A 358 -23.41 -2.32 -5.57
N LEU A 359 -23.20 -2.98 -6.73
CA LEU A 359 -24.24 -3.30 -7.72
C LEU A 359 -24.61 -4.79 -7.72
N THR A 360 -24.71 -5.43 -6.57
CA THR A 360 -25.11 -6.83 -6.46
C THR A 360 -26.59 -7.00 -6.86
N ILE A 361 -26.91 -8.10 -7.56
CA ILE A 361 -28.28 -8.47 -7.94
C ILE A 361 -28.59 -9.83 -7.31
N ALA A 362 -29.68 -9.94 -6.57
CA ALA A 362 -30.12 -11.16 -5.95
C ALA A 362 -30.80 -12.13 -6.97
N GLU A 363 -30.89 -13.41 -6.64
CA GLU A 363 -31.43 -14.42 -7.56
C GLU A 363 -32.93 -14.22 -7.88
N ASP A 364 -33.72 -13.75 -6.93
CA ASP A 364 -35.12 -13.39 -7.11
C ASP A 364 -35.29 -12.16 -8.01
N GLU A 365 -34.40 -11.20 -7.94
CA GLU A 365 -34.35 -10.04 -8.83
C GLU A 365 -34.05 -10.46 -10.28
N ILE A 366 -33.13 -11.41 -10.48
CA ILE A 366 -32.82 -11.98 -11.80
C ILE A 366 -34.07 -12.59 -12.42
N GLN A 367 -34.85 -13.37 -11.64
CA GLN A 367 -36.10 -13.97 -12.13
C GLN A 367 -37.15 -12.91 -12.48
N SER A 368 -37.26 -11.84 -11.70
CA SER A 368 -38.16 -10.71 -11.95
C SER A 368 -37.82 -10.00 -13.27
N ILE A 369 -36.55 -9.73 -13.53
CA ILE A 369 -36.10 -9.07 -14.75
C ILE A 369 -36.37 -9.91 -15.99
N ARG A 370 -36.08 -11.22 -15.96
CA ARG A 370 -36.31 -12.13 -17.09
C ARG A 370 -37.79 -12.16 -17.53
N GLN A 371 -38.71 -11.92 -16.62
CA GLN A 371 -40.15 -11.87 -16.91
C GLN A 371 -40.60 -10.59 -17.60
N LYS A 372 -39.85 -9.47 -17.47
CA LYS A 372 -40.28 -8.12 -17.90
C LYS A 372 -40.02 -7.81 -19.39
N LYS A 373 -39.29 -8.65 -20.13
CA LYS A 373 -38.92 -8.44 -21.55
C LYS A 373 -38.30 -7.05 -21.81
N ILE A 374 -37.34 -6.66 -21.02
CA ILE A 374 -36.69 -5.35 -21.06
C ILE A 374 -35.91 -5.18 -22.37
N THR A 375 -35.93 -3.96 -22.91
CA THR A 375 -35.19 -3.56 -24.13
C THR A 375 -34.18 -2.48 -23.78
N ALA A 376 -33.04 -2.52 -24.47
CA ALA A 376 -31.98 -1.53 -24.31
C ALA A 376 -31.43 -1.08 -25.68
N ALA A 377 -30.92 0.14 -25.71
CA ALA A 377 -30.18 0.67 -26.85
C ALA A 377 -28.88 1.32 -26.42
N ILE A 378 -27.90 1.42 -27.30
CA ILE A 378 -26.61 2.06 -27.04
C ILE A 378 -26.34 3.14 -28.09
N SER A 379 -25.89 4.33 -27.63
CA SER A 379 -25.43 5.41 -28.50
C SER A 379 -23.95 5.71 -28.19
N PHE A 380 -23.06 5.24 -29.07
CA PHE A 380 -21.65 5.55 -28.97
C PHE A 380 -21.28 6.82 -29.71
N HIS A 381 -20.33 7.60 -29.15
CA HIS A 381 -19.72 8.74 -29.82
C HIS A 381 -18.83 8.30 -30.98
N TYR A 382 -18.19 7.14 -30.88
CA TYR A 382 -17.41 6.45 -31.91
C TYR A 382 -17.37 4.96 -31.61
N ALA A 383 -17.54 4.11 -32.62
CA ALA A 383 -17.34 2.65 -32.52
C ALA A 383 -16.10 2.23 -33.33
N GLY A 384 -15.62 1.02 -33.10
CA GLY A 384 -14.50 0.43 -33.87
C GLY A 384 -13.12 0.57 -33.24
N LYS A 385 -13.04 1.00 -31.97
CA LYS A 385 -11.85 0.82 -31.12
C LYS A 385 -12.09 -0.21 -30.01
N ALA A 386 -11.04 -0.89 -29.59
CA ALA A 386 -11.09 -1.93 -28.56
C ALA A 386 -11.81 -1.48 -27.27
N TRP A 387 -11.67 -0.23 -26.86
CA TRP A 387 -12.33 0.35 -25.69
C TRP A 387 -13.86 0.24 -25.79
N MET A 388 -14.47 0.60 -26.94
CA MET A 388 -15.91 0.51 -27.14
C MET A 388 -16.39 -0.93 -27.27
N GLU A 389 -15.63 -1.76 -27.98
CA GLU A 389 -15.94 -3.19 -28.14
C GLU A 389 -15.97 -3.91 -26.80
N LEU A 390 -15.04 -3.60 -25.89
CA LEU A 390 -14.99 -4.16 -24.56
C LEU A 390 -16.17 -3.68 -23.69
N HIS A 391 -16.56 -2.41 -23.78
CA HIS A 391 -17.78 -1.92 -23.12
C HIS A 391 -19.01 -2.70 -23.61
N GLN A 392 -19.18 -2.81 -24.92
CA GLN A 392 -20.30 -3.56 -25.50
C GLN A 392 -20.28 -5.03 -25.08
N LYS A 393 -19.10 -5.67 -25.04
CA LYS A 393 -18.93 -7.06 -24.61
C LYS A 393 -19.28 -7.24 -23.13
N GLY A 394 -18.90 -6.29 -22.27
CA GLY A 394 -19.27 -6.27 -20.85
C GLY A 394 -20.79 -6.09 -20.64
N ILE A 395 -21.40 -5.16 -21.37
CA ILE A 395 -22.85 -4.92 -21.33
C ILE A 395 -23.61 -6.18 -21.79
N ARG A 396 -23.24 -6.76 -22.92
CA ARG A 396 -23.87 -7.98 -23.44
C ARG A 396 -23.74 -9.16 -22.47
N ASN A 397 -22.59 -9.33 -21.85
CA ASN A 397 -22.40 -10.42 -20.88
C ASN A 397 -23.45 -10.40 -19.76
N VAL A 398 -23.81 -9.23 -19.26
CA VAL A 398 -24.84 -9.08 -18.22
C VAL A 398 -26.25 -9.18 -18.82
N PHE A 399 -26.52 -8.49 -19.92
CA PHE A 399 -27.85 -8.44 -20.52
C PHE A 399 -28.30 -9.80 -21.06
N ASP A 400 -27.41 -10.55 -21.71
CA ASP A 400 -27.74 -11.89 -22.23
C ASP A 400 -28.08 -12.86 -21.07
N ARG A 401 -27.32 -12.78 -19.97
CA ARG A 401 -27.61 -13.57 -18.76
C ARG A 401 -28.97 -13.23 -18.16
N LEU A 402 -29.38 -11.96 -18.22
CA LEU A 402 -30.64 -11.47 -17.63
C LEU A 402 -31.82 -11.47 -18.64
N GLY A 403 -31.60 -11.81 -19.89
CA GLY A 403 -32.65 -11.85 -20.90
C GLY A 403 -33.08 -10.45 -21.37
N ILE A 404 -32.19 -9.45 -21.33
CA ILE A 404 -32.44 -8.09 -21.81
C ILE A 404 -32.06 -8.00 -23.28
N SER A 405 -32.95 -7.49 -24.13
CA SER A 405 -32.74 -7.40 -25.55
C SER A 405 -32.08 -6.08 -25.94
N LEU A 406 -30.86 -6.15 -26.48
CA LEU A 406 -30.21 -4.97 -27.06
C LEU A 406 -30.71 -4.78 -28.48
N ILE A 407 -31.64 -3.80 -28.69
CA ILE A 407 -32.39 -3.62 -29.91
C ILE A 407 -31.73 -2.69 -30.93
N ALA A 408 -30.84 -1.82 -30.50
CA ALA A 408 -30.11 -0.90 -31.37
C ALA A 408 -28.76 -0.49 -30.78
N ILE A 409 -27.78 -0.29 -31.67
CA ILE A 409 -26.48 0.32 -31.35
C ILE A 409 -26.20 1.34 -32.46
N THR A 410 -25.86 2.57 -32.08
CA THR A 410 -25.50 3.64 -33.02
C THR A 410 -24.05 4.11 -32.79
N ASP A 411 -23.44 4.57 -33.89
CA ASP A 411 -22.12 5.16 -33.95
C ASP A 411 -22.20 6.57 -34.50
N ALA A 412 -21.80 7.56 -33.74
CA ALA A 412 -21.87 8.96 -34.16
C ALA A 412 -20.61 9.42 -34.92
N HIS A 413 -19.57 8.60 -35.04
CA HIS A 413 -18.33 8.96 -35.74
C HIS A 413 -17.74 10.31 -35.27
N PHE A 414 -17.87 10.66 -34.00
CA PHE A 414 -17.54 11.96 -33.39
C PHE A 414 -18.30 13.15 -33.99
N ASP A 415 -19.41 12.90 -34.70
CA ASP A 415 -20.30 13.95 -35.22
C ASP A 415 -21.48 14.19 -34.29
N PRO A 416 -21.52 15.32 -33.55
CA PRO A 416 -22.60 15.63 -32.61
C PRO A 416 -23.97 15.75 -33.27
N GLU A 417 -24.03 16.27 -34.51
CA GLU A 417 -25.29 16.42 -35.22
C GLU A 417 -25.85 15.07 -35.70
N LEU A 418 -24.96 14.16 -36.10
CA LEU A 418 -25.35 12.79 -36.39
C LEU A 418 -25.87 12.12 -35.10
N GLN A 419 -25.19 12.30 -33.96
CA GLN A 419 -25.65 11.73 -32.71
C GLN A 419 -27.02 12.26 -32.29
N CYS A 420 -27.29 13.56 -32.44
CA CYS A 420 -28.63 14.12 -32.16
C CYS A 420 -29.71 13.42 -32.94
N ARG A 421 -29.53 13.25 -34.30
CA ARG A 421 -30.47 12.53 -35.15
C ARG A 421 -30.64 11.06 -34.76
N GLN A 422 -29.56 10.41 -34.35
CA GLN A 422 -29.59 9.04 -33.87
C GLN A 422 -30.36 8.94 -32.54
N LEU A 423 -30.17 9.87 -31.60
CA LEU A 423 -30.90 9.91 -30.32
C LEU A 423 -32.41 10.12 -30.57
N GLU A 424 -32.80 10.97 -31.47
CA GLU A 424 -34.22 11.11 -31.89
C GLU A 424 -34.78 9.77 -32.41
N SER A 425 -34.02 9.06 -33.26
CA SER A 425 -34.43 7.77 -33.80
C SER A 425 -34.55 6.71 -32.72
N LEU A 426 -33.57 6.66 -31.79
CA LEU A 426 -33.59 5.75 -30.63
C LEU A 426 -34.76 6.03 -29.69
N LYS A 427 -35.11 7.32 -29.48
CA LYS A 427 -36.28 7.72 -28.69
C LYS A 427 -37.59 7.19 -29.29
N LEU A 428 -37.71 7.14 -30.60
CA LEU A 428 -38.88 6.59 -31.31
C LEU A 428 -38.99 5.05 -31.14
N LEU A 429 -37.91 4.35 -30.88
CA LEU A 429 -37.92 2.92 -30.58
C LEU A 429 -38.40 2.61 -29.16
N GLU A 430 -38.51 3.62 -28.29
CA GLU A 430 -38.95 3.53 -26.91
C GLU A 430 -38.25 2.42 -26.11
N PRO A 431 -36.88 2.32 -26.10
CA PRO A 431 -36.21 1.34 -25.28
C PRO A 431 -36.44 1.66 -23.79
N ASP A 432 -36.44 0.64 -22.92
CA ASP A 432 -36.52 0.86 -21.49
C ASP A 432 -35.25 1.52 -20.95
N ILE A 433 -34.09 1.21 -21.57
CA ILE A 433 -32.76 1.67 -21.20
C ILE A 433 -32.04 2.27 -22.43
N LEU A 434 -31.48 3.45 -22.26
CA LEU A 434 -30.52 4.03 -23.22
C LEU A 434 -29.16 4.20 -22.51
N ILE A 435 -28.15 3.54 -23.04
CA ILE A 435 -26.75 3.70 -22.61
C ILE A 435 -26.09 4.62 -23.63
N ALA A 436 -25.43 5.69 -23.18
CA ALA A 436 -24.86 6.66 -24.11
C ALA A 436 -23.57 7.31 -23.60
N ILE A 437 -22.69 7.65 -24.54
CA ILE A 437 -21.57 8.56 -24.32
C ILE A 437 -21.72 9.74 -25.28
N PRO A 438 -21.78 10.99 -24.79
CA PRO A 438 -21.93 12.16 -25.64
C PRO A 438 -20.67 12.38 -26.51
N SER A 439 -20.84 12.69 -27.79
CA SER A 439 -19.74 13.06 -28.68
C SER A 439 -19.26 14.50 -28.45
N ASP A 440 -20.11 15.35 -27.87
CA ASP A 440 -19.85 16.72 -27.46
C ASP A 440 -20.85 17.08 -26.35
N ASN A 441 -20.37 17.44 -25.18
CA ASN A 441 -21.23 17.67 -23.99
C ASN A 441 -22.21 18.84 -24.22
N LYS A 442 -21.84 19.87 -24.97
CA LYS A 442 -22.65 21.06 -25.22
C LYS A 442 -23.57 20.90 -26.42
N ARG A 443 -23.01 20.44 -27.53
CA ARG A 443 -23.76 20.35 -28.79
C ARG A 443 -24.85 19.28 -28.81
N THR A 444 -24.68 18.21 -28.00
CA THR A 444 -25.67 17.12 -27.85
C THR A 444 -26.63 17.33 -26.67
N SER A 445 -26.42 18.35 -25.85
CA SER A 445 -27.16 18.63 -24.63
C SER A 445 -28.69 18.60 -24.80
N GLU A 446 -29.20 19.32 -25.81
CA GLU A 446 -30.66 19.42 -26.07
C GLU A 446 -31.28 18.06 -26.39
N ALA A 447 -30.60 17.25 -27.21
CA ALA A 447 -31.07 15.90 -27.55
C ALA A 447 -31.09 14.96 -26.33
N PHE A 448 -30.09 15.07 -25.44
CA PHE A 448 -30.08 14.31 -24.17
C PHE A 448 -31.17 14.80 -23.21
N MET A 449 -31.39 16.10 -23.09
CA MET A 449 -32.50 16.66 -22.31
C MET A 449 -33.86 16.13 -22.78
N ASP A 450 -34.02 15.91 -24.06
CA ASP A 450 -35.24 15.32 -24.61
C ASP A 450 -35.40 13.83 -24.29
N ILE A 451 -34.32 13.08 -24.17
CA ILE A 451 -34.34 11.69 -23.65
C ILE A 451 -34.77 11.70 -22.21
N VAL A 452 -34.18 12.57 -21.35
CA VAL A 452 -34.50 12.69 -19.92
C VAL A 452 -35.99 12.97 -19.68
N LYS A 453 -36.64 13.77 -20.53
CA LYS A 453 -38.09 14.05 -20.46
C LYS A 453 -38.97 12.86 -20.82
N SER A 454 -38.40 11.80 -21.41
CA SER A 454 -39.11 10.57 -21.75
C SER A 454 -39.17 9.58 -20.57
N LYS A 455 -39.66 8.36 -20.80
CA LYS A 455 -39.65 7.29 -19.82
C LYS A 455 -38.37 6.44 -19.85
N ILE A 456 -37.47 6.73 -20.78
CA ILE A 456 -36.26 5.97 -21.03
C ILE A 456 -35.27 6.19 -19.84
N LYS A 457 -34.75 5.12 -19.29
CA LYS A 457 -33.70 5.18 -18.26
C LYS A 457 -32.35 5.47 -18.93
N LEU A 458 -31.82 6.69 -18.74
CA LEU A 458 -30.55 7.11 -19.32
C LEU A 458 -29.40 6.68 -18.41
N VAL A 459 -28.42 5.95 -18.97
CA VAL A 459 -27.16 5.60 -18.31
C VAL A 459 -26.01 6.18 -19.13
N LEU A 460 -25.12 6.92 -18.49
CA LEU A 460 -24.04 7.63 -19.17
C LEU A 460 -22.69 6.90 -19.00
N ILE A 461 -21.86 7.03 -20.01
CA ILE A 461 -20.46 6.54 -20.01
C ILE A 461 -19.55 7.77 -19.96
N THR A 462 -18.68 7.82 -18.98
CA THR A 462 -17.59 8.78 -18.77
C THR A 462 -18.01 10.24 -18.67
N ASN A 463 -18.80 10.77 -19.61
CA ASN A 463 -19.15 12.19 -19.71
C ASN A 463 -20.63 12.44 -19.48
N VAL A 464 -20.93 13.60 -18.90
CA VAL A 464 -22.31 14.07 -18.69
C VAL A 464 -22.56 15.26 -19.60
N PRO A 465 -23.64 15.26 -20.41
CA PRO A 465 -24.04 16.41 -21.23
C PRO A 465 -24.27 17.66 -20.39
N GLU A 466 -23.93 18.84 -20.94
CA GLU A 466 -24.14 20.12 -20.28
C GLU A 466 -25.63 20.33 -19.95
N GLY A 467 -25.89 20.86 -18.77
CA GLY A 467 -27.28 21.13 -18.31
C GLY A 467 -27.98 19.95 -17.63
N LEU A 468 -27.44 18.73 -17.69
CA LEU A 468 -27.93 17.62 -16.88
C LEU A 468 -27.35 17.65 -15.48
N SER A 469 -28.12 17.18 -14.50
CA SER A 469 -27.75 16.99 -13.11
C SER A 469 -27.80 15.50 -12.71
N PRO A 470 -27.23 15.09 -11.58
CA PRO A 470 -27.27 13.69 -11.12
C PRO A 470 -28.68 13.10 -10.97
N GLU A 471 -29.71 13.93 -10.95
CA GLU A 471 -31.12 13.52 -10.86
C GLU A 471 -31.73 13.18 -12.22
N ASP A 472 -31.10 13.60 -13.32
CA ASP A 472 -31.61 13.46 -14.67
C ASP A 472 -31.25 12.14 -15.36
N TYR A 473 -30.32 11.39 -14.78
CA TYR A 473 -29.86 10.09 -15.31
C TYR A 473 -29.72 9.05 -14.20
N VAL A 474 -29.65 7.77 -14.56
CA VAL A 474 -29.49 6.67 -13.59
C VAL A 474 -28.13 6.73 -12.94
N THR A 475 -27.09 6.76 -13.73
CA THR A 475 -25.68 6.84 -13.28
C THR A 475 -24.79 7.26 -14.44
N CYS A 476 -23.60 7.76 -14.12
CA CYS A 476 -22.48 7.87 -15.04
C CYS A 476 -21.39 6.89 -14.59
N VAL A 477 -20.95 6.02 -15.49
CA VAL A 477 -19.88 5.03 -15.21
C VAL A 477 -18.61 5.44 -15.93
N SER A 478 -17.51 5.54 -15.21
CA SER A 478 -16.19 5.85 -15.76
C SER A 478 -15.09 5.06 -15.05
N VAL A 479 -13.84 5.21 -15.53
CA VAL A 479 -12.69 4.86 -14.69
C VAL A 479 -12.62 5.83 -13.49
N ASN A 480 -12.03 5.41 -12.38
CA ASN A 480 -11.63 6.36 -11.35
C ASN A 480 -10.46 7.20 -11.88
N GLU A 481 -10.78 8.35 -12.46
CA GLU A 481 -9.83 9.22 -13.16
C GLU A 481 -8.71 9.72 -12.24
N ARG A 482 -9.01 9.95 -10.98
CA ARG A 482 -8.00 10.33 -9.99
C ARG A 482 -6.97 9.22 -9.78
N SER A 483 -7.44 7.97 -9.54
CA SER A 483 -6.54 6.81 -9.43
C SER A 483 -5.77 6.56 -10.74
N HIS A 484 -6.42 6.81 -11.87
CA HIS A 484 -5.81 6.66 -13.19
C HIS A 484 -4.60 7.59 -13.36
N GLY A 485 -4.77 8.89 -13.05
CA GLY A 485 -3.68 9.85 -13.04
C GLY A 485 -2.60 9.58 -11.99
N GLN A 486 -3.02 9.18 -10.78
CA GLN A 486 -2.08 8.82 -9.72
C GLN A 486 -1.19 7.64 -10.10
N ASN A 487 -1.73 6.59 -10.72
CA ASN A 487 -0.94 5.45 -11.20
C ASN A 487 0.14 5.87 -12.20
N MET A 488 -0.21 6.76 -13.14
CA MET A 488 0.75 7.27 -14.12
C MET A 488 1.81 8.15 -13.48
N GLY A 489 1.42 9.04 -12.56
CA GLY A 489 2.33 9.93 -11.84
C GLY A 489 3.31 9.16 -10.95
N HIS A 490 2.81 8.21 -10.15
CA HIS A 490 3.65 7.35 -9.30
C HIS A 490 4.61 6.50 -10.13
N GLY A 491 4.09 5.82 -11.15
CA GLY A 491 4.93 4.99 -11.98
C GLY A 491 6.06 5.77 -12.65
N LEU A 492 5.77 6.98 -13.18
CA LEU A 492 6.79 7.85 -13.76
C LEU A 492 7.81 8.32 -12.73
N GLY A 493 7.33 8.80 -11.58
CA GLY A 493 8.18 9.28 -10.48
C GLY A 493 9.10 8.20 -9.94
N GLU A 494 8.59 6.99 -9.70
CA GLU A 494 9.39 5.83 -9.26
C GLU A 494 10.42 5.41 -10.32
N TYR A 495 10.03 5.36 -11.59
CA TYR A 495 10.93 5.01 -12.67
C TYR A 495 12.08 6.01 -12.76
N MET A 496 11.78 7.31 -12.77
CA MET A 496 12.78 8.38 -12.81
C MET A 496 13.71 8.34 -11.61
N TYR A 497 13.16 8.16 -10.41
CA TYR A 497 13.95 8.05 -9.18
C TYR A 497 14.94 6.87 -9.24
N LYS A 498 14.45 5.69 -9.64
CA LYS A 498 15.26 4.46 -9.75
C LYS A 498 16.41 4.60 -10.76
N HIS A 499 16.21 5.38 -11.81
CA HIS A 499 17.22 5.57 -12.89
C HIS A 499 18.01 6.88 -12.77
N GLY A 500 17.85 7.64 -11.68
CA GLY A 500 18.58 8.88 -11.43
C GLY A 500 18.18 10.05 -12.34
N MET A 501 17.03 9.96 -13.01
CA MET A 501 16.47 11.01 -13.87
C MET A 501 15.89 12.15 -13.03
N LYS A 502 15.88 13.38 -13.58
CA LYS A 502 15.44 14.56 -12.84
C LYS A 502 14.44 15.43 -13.62
N ASN A 503 14.52 15.47 -14.92
CA ASN A 503 13.83 16.45 -15.75
C ASN A 503 12.68 15.81 -16.53
N TYR A 504 11.47 16.34 -16.38
CA TYR A 504 10.32 15.82 -17.10
C TYR A 504 9.48 16.92 -17.74
N GLY A 505 8.68 16.53 -18.71
CA GLY A 505 7.65 17.36 -19.31
C GLY A 505 6.29 16.70 -19.22
N VAL A 506 5.23 17.45 -19.51
CA VAL A 506 3.85 16.95 -19.52
C VAL A 506 3.15 17.32 -20.83
N VAL A 507 2.30 16.40 -21.32
CA VAL A 507 1.47 16.57 -22.51
C VAL A 507 0.03 16.30 -22.10
N VAL A 508 -0.76 17.35 -21.96
CA VAL A 508 -2.10 17.31 -21.36
C VAL A 508 -3.16 17.91 -22.28
N HIS A 509 -4.38 17.43 -22.15
CA HIS A 509 -5.51 17.92 -22.91
C HIS A 509 -5.97 19.29 -22.41
N ASP A 510 -6.20 20.22 -23.34
CA ASP A 510 -6.66 21.58 -23.02
C ASP A 510 -8.14 21.74 -23.37
N ALA A 511 -8.97 20.89 -22.79
CA ALA A 511 -10.41 20.97 -22.92
C ALA A 511 -11.07 20.87 -21.54
N ASP A 512 -12.25 21.45 -21.40
CA ASP A 512 -13.03 21.41 -20.16
C ASP A 512 -13.76 20.06 -20.03
N PHE A 513 -12.99 18.98 -20.07
CA PHE A 513 -13.49 17.65 -19.77
C PHE A 513 -13.13 17.25 -18.34
N TYR A 514 -14.15 16.94 -17.56
CA TYR A 514 -13.99 16.47 -16.19
C TYR A 514 -12.98 15.33 -16.09
N ALA A 515 -13.08 14.31 -16.95
CA ALA A 515 -12.25 13.11 -16.89
C ALA A 515 -10.75 13.41 -17.03
N THR A 516 -10.35 14.09 -18.11
CA THR A 516 -8.94 14.43 -18.34
C THR A 516 -8.41 15.42 -17.32
N ASN A 517 -9.21 16.41 -16.89
CA ASN A 517 -8.81 17.37 -15.86
C ASN A 517 -8.49 16.67 -14.51
N GLN A 518 -9.31 15.70 -14.09
CA GLN A 518 -9.04 14.91 -12.87
C GLN A 518 -7.79 14.05 -13.00
N ARG A 519 -7.62 13.38 -14.14
CA ARG A 519 -6.47 12.53 -14.43
C ARG A 519 -5.17 13.31 -14.43
N ASP A 520 -5.08 14.32 -15.26
CA ASP A 520 -3.87 15.12 -15.45
C ASP A 520 -3.51 15.91 -14.19
N GLY A 521 -4.53 16.45 -13.49
CA GLY A 521 -4.35 17.10 -12.21
C GLY A 521 -3.77 16.17 -11.14
N ALA A 522 -4.29 14.94 -11.04
CA ALA A 522 -3.81 13.95 -10.08
C ALA A 522 -2.38 13.51 -10.37
N ALA A 523 -2.01 13.29 -11.64
CA ALA A 523 -0.65 12.93 -12.03
C ALA A 523 0.36 14.05 -11.71
N LYS A 524 0.02 15.30 -12.07
CA LYS A 524 0.85 16.46 -11.75
C LYS A 524 1.02 16.65 -10.26
N GLN A 525 -0.05 16.47 -9.48
CA GLN A 525 0.00 16.56 -8.03
C GLN A 525 0.96 15.53 -7.43
N VAL A 526 0.88 14.27 -7.86
CA VAL A 526 1.80 13.21 -7.40
C VAL A 526 3.25 13.57 -7.72
N LEU A 527 3.55 13.96 -8.95
CA LEU A 527 4.92 14.29 -9.35
C LEU A 527 5.48 15.48 -8.57
N ALA A 528 4.68 16.52 -8.34
CA ALA A 528 5.11 17.72 -7.63
C ALA A 528 5.30 17.50 -6.11
N GLU A 529 4.39 16.74 -5.47
CA GLU A 529 4.37 16.62 -4.01
C GLU A 529 5.16 15.42 -3.47
N GLU A 530 5.17 14.30 -4.20
CA GLU A 530 5.77 13.06 -3.72
C GLU A 530 7.18 12.85 -4.28
N TYR A 531 7.51 13.54 -5.39
CA TYR A 531 8.83 13.49 -6.02
C TYR A 531 9.45 14.90 -6.15
N PRO A 532 9.67 15.63 -5.03
CA PRO A 532 10.07 17.03 -5.05
C PRO A 532 11.45 17.28 -5.67
N ASN A 533 12.24 16.24 -5.89
CA ASN A 533 13.54 16.31 -6.57
C ASN A 533 13.43 16.25 -8.09
N LEU A 534 12.24 15.98 -8.63
CA LEU A 534 11.97 16.01 -10.07
C LEU A 534 11.60 17.44 -10.48
N HIS A 535 12.07 17.84 -11.67
CA HIS A 535 11.88 19.16 -12.22
C HIS A 535 11.00 19.14 -13.47
N LEU A 536 9.87 19.85 -13.41
CA LEU A 536 9.02 20.07 -14.56
C LEU A 536 9.63 21.14 -15.47
N CYS A 537 10.13 20.76 -16.65
CA CYS A 537 10.76 21.67 -17.61
C CYS A 537 9.72 22.43 -18.46
N GLY A 538 8.66 21.74 -18.90
CA GLY A 538 7.66 22.35 -19.76
C GLY A 538 6.41 21.52 -19.92
N GLU A 539 5.37 22.17 -20.45
CA GLU A 539 4.03 21.60 -20.63
C GLU A 539 3.56 21.86 -22.07
N ILE A 540 3.01 20.82 -22.71
CA ILE A 540 2.20 20.93 -23.91
C ILE A 540 0.73 20.84 -23.52
N ARG A 541 -0.06 21.80 -23.97
CA ARG A 541 -1.52 21.75 -23.95
C ARG A 541 -2.01 21.61 -25.38
N PHE A 542 -2.91 20.64 -25.63
CA PHE A 542 -3.45 20.40 -26.97
C PHE A 542 -4.97 20.27 -26.92
N GLU A 543 -5.63 20.83 -27.91
CA GLU A 543 -7.07 20.63 -28.14
C GLU A 543 -7.31 19.51 -29.18
N ASN A 544 -6.39 19.41 -30.16
CA ASN A 544 -6.43 18.42 -31.24
C ASN A 544 -5.12 17.60 -31.27
N GLU A 545 -5.24 16.29 -31.44
CA GLU A 545 -4.08 15.39 -31.51
C GLU A 545 -3.10 15.78 -32.61
N GLY A 546 -3.58 16.27 -33.78
CA GLY A 546 -2.73 16.71 -34.89
C GLY A 546 -1.75 17.86 -34.58
N GLU A 547 -1.86 18.53 -33.43
CA GLU A 547 -0.92 19.55 -33.00
C GLU A 547 0.29 18.97 -32.24
N ILE A 548 0.12 17.76 -31.69
CA ILE A 548 1.04 17.16 -30.70
C ILE A 548 2.42 16.95 -31.31
N TYR A 549 2.49 16.37 -32.49
CA TYR A 549 3.75 16.11 -33.19
C TYR A 549 4.60 17.38 -33.30
N ARG A 550 4.05 18.48 -33.79
CA ARG A 550 4.76 19.75 -33.89
C ARG A 550 5.14 20.34 -32.53
N LYS A 551 4.18 20.39 -31.61
CA LYS A 551 4.39 20.92 -30.26
C LYS A 551 5.45 20.13 -29.48
N THR A 552 5.53 18.82 -29.66
CA THR A 552 6.58 17.96 -29.08
C THR A 552 7.97 18.35 -29.57
N LYS A 553 8.13 18.55 -30.88
CA LYS A 553 9.41 18.98 -31.46
C LYS A 553 9.85 20.35 -30.94
N GLU A 554 8.91 21.26 -30.74
CA GLU A 554 9.17 22.58 -30.15
C GLU A 554 9.57 22.49 -28.68
N LEU A 555 8.87 21.64 -27.88
CA LEU A 555 9.17 21.41 -26.46
C LEU A 555 10.59 20.86 -26.29
N ILE A 556 10.96 19.82 -27.03
CA ILE A 556 12.26 19.15 -26.88
C ILE A 556 13.39 20.06 -27.39
N LYS A 557 13.17 20.87 -28.39
CA LYS A 557 14.15 21.90 -28.83
C LYS A 557 14.38 22.95 -27.76
N ARG A 558 13.33 23.32 -27.02
CA ARG A 558 13.39 24.33 -25.96
C ARG A 558 13.99 23.80 -24.68
N TYR A 559 13.72 22.53 -24.35
CA TYR A 559 14.13 21.83 -23.14
C TYR A 559 14.80 20.49 -23.48
N PRO A 560 16.00 20.51 -24.06
CA PRO A 560 16.69 19.28 -24.49
C PRO A 560 17.07 18.37 -23.33
N GLU A 561 17.06 18.87 -22.09
CA GLU A 561 17.33 18.16 -20.86
C GLU A 561 16.17 17.25 -20.40
N ILE A 562 15.01 17.28 -21.05
CA ILE A 562 13.87 16.41 -20.71
C ILE A 562 14.28 14.94 -20.91
N GLU A 563 14.07 14.14 -19.86
CA GLU A 563 14.40 12.72 -19.78
C GLU A 563 13.14 11.84 -19.75
N ALA A 564 11.97 12.43 -19.37
CA ALA A 564 10.72 11.71 -19.25
C ALA A 564 9.52 12.59 -19.61
N LEU A 565 8.44 11.98 -20.09
CA LEU A 565 7.17 12.64 -20.40
C LEU A 565 5.97 11.92 -19.77
N TYR A 566 5.11 12.70 -19.11
CA TYR A 566 3.75 12.30 -18.79
C TYR A 566 2.84 12.67 -19.96
N ILE A 567 1.96 11.76 -20.39
CA ILE A 567 1.04 11.98 -21.52
C ILE A 567 -0.33 11.44 -21.14
N SER A 568 -1.39 12.24 -21.35
CA SER A 568 -2.74 11.97 -20.86
C SER A 568 -3.32 10.59 -21.26
N TRP A 569 -3.14 10.14 -22.51
CA TRP A 569 -3.59 8.83 -23.00
C TRP A 569 -2.78 8.32 -24.22
N ASP A 570 -3.12 7.14 -24.71
CA ASP A 570 -2.40 6.37 -25.74
C ASP A 570 -2.26 7.08 -27.10
N GLY A 571 -3.31 7.70 -27.63
CA GLY A 571 -3.27 8.40 -28.92
C GLY A 571 -2.18 9.48 -28.96
N PRO A 572 -2.23 10.51 -28.10
CA PRO A 572 -1.16 11.49 -27.93
C PRO A 572 0.23 10.88 -27.72
N ALA A 573 0.33 9.77 -27.00
CA ALA A 573 1.63 9.12 -26.75
C ALA A 573 2.25 8.60 -28.05
N MET A 574 1.48 8.07 -28.97
CA MET A 574 1.99 7.60 -30.25
C MET A 574 2.49 8.75 -31.14
N GLU A 575 1.79 9.88 -31.17
CA GLU A 575 2.23 11.10 -31.86
C GLU A 575 3.55 11.66 -31.28
N VAL A 576 3.66 11.64 -29.94
CA VAL A 576 4.89 12.04 -29.24
C VAL A 576 6.06 11.11 -29.61
N ILE A 577 5.83 9.78 -29.64
CA ILE A 577 6.85 8.80 -29.99
C ILE A 577 7.36 9.02 -31.43
N GLU A 578 6.46 9.32 -32.37
CA GLU A 578 6.84 9.62 -33.73
C GLU A 578 7.74 10.86 -33.82
N ALA A 579 7.35 11.95 -33.15
CA ALA A 579 8.13 13.17 -33.09
C ALA A 579 9.51 12.98 -32.45
N LEU A 580 9.57 12.23 -31.33
CA LEU A 580 10.82 11.92 -30.62
C LEU A 580 11.74 11.03 -31.44
N THR A 581 11.18 10.07 -32.17
CA THR A 581 11.93 9.16 -33.04
C THR A 581 12.61 9.96 -34.17
N GLU A 582 11.89 10.89 -34.81
CA GLU A 582 12.47 11.77 -35.83
C GLU A 582 13.57 12.69 -35.28
N LEU A 583 13.43 13.12 -34.01
CA LEU A 583 14.46 13.92 -33.34
C LEU A 583 15.66 13.09 -32.84
N GLY A 584 15.63 11.76 -32.96
CA GLY A 584 16.64 10.86 -32.42
C GLY A 584 16.64 10.77 -30.87
N ARG A 585 15.53 11.17 -30.20
CA ARG A 585 15.39 11.19 -28.74
C ARG A 585 14.62 9.98 -28.23
N THR A 586 15.05 8.79 -28.63
CA THR A 586 14.45 7.51 -28.19
C THR A 586 14.85 7.13 -26.77
N ASP A 587 15.67 7.93 -26.11
CA ASP A 587 16.09 7.86 -24.70
C ASP A 587 15.01 8.35 -23.73
N ILE A 588 14.05 9.13 -24.20
CA ILE A 588 12.99 9.72 -23.36
C ILE A 588 11.98 8.63 -22.93
N VAL A 589 11.70 8.57 -21.62
CA VAL A 589 10.74 7.63 -21.03
C VAL A 589 9.35 8.23 -21.02
N ILE A 590 8.34 7.41 -21.31
CA ILE A 590 6.94 7.83 -21.38
C ILE A 590 6.10 7.07 -20.34
N SER A 591 5.27 7.84 -19.61
CA SER A 591 4.13 7.35 -18.86
C SER A 591 2.84 7.82 -19.52
N THR A 592 1.89 6.91 -19.78
CA THR A 592 0.63 7.23 -20.47
C THR A 592 -0.56 6.44 -19.92
N GLY A 593 -1.76 6.80 -20.33
CA GLY A 593 -3.00 6.08 -20.05
C GLY A 593 -3.42 5.18 -21.20
N ASP A 594 -4.29 4.26 -20.87
CA ASP A 594 -4.99 3.32 -21.76
C ASP A 594 -4.10 2.27 -22.43
N LEU A 595 -4.51 1.04 -22.31
CA LEU A 595 -3.83 -0.11 -22.91
C LEU A 595 -4.50 -0.45 -24.23
N ASP A 596 -3.77 -0.22 -25.32
CA ASP A 596 -4.14 -0.70 -26.65
C ASP A 596 -2.99 -1.50 -27.28
N HIS A 597 -3.18 -1.98 -28.51
CA HIS A 597 -2.21 -2.79 -29.21
C HIS A 597 -0.89 -2.04 -29.48
N ALA A 598 -0.95 -0.78 -29.90
CA ALA A 598 0.22 0.00 -30.30
C ALA A 598 1.13 0.30 -29.10
N VAL A 599 0.55 0.76 -27.98
CA VAL A 599 1.31 1.03 -26.74
C VAL A 599 1.85 -0.27 -26.12
N ALA A 600 1.07 -1.36 -26.20
CA ALA A 600 1.52 -2.67 -25.73
C ALA A 600 2.74 -3.18 -26.51
N ILE A 601 2.73 -3.09 -27.84
CA ILE A 601 3.86 -3.47 -28.68
C ILE A 601 5.09 -2.59 -28.40
N ASN A 602 4.90 -1.27 -28.24
CA ASN A 602 6.00 -0.38 -27.88
C ASN A 602 6.64 -0.79 -26.54
N MET A 603 5.82 -1.02 -25.53
CA MET A 603 6.30 -1.44 -24.20
C MET A 603 6.99 -2.82 -24.27
N ALA A 604 6.41 -3.80 -24.96
CA ALA A 604 6.96 -5.14 -25.11
C ALA A 604 8.32 -5.15 -25.78
N LYS A 605 8.52 -4.35 -26.82
CA LYS A 605 9.82 -4.20 -27.53
C LYS A 605 10.87 -3.44 -26.72
N GLY A 606 10.56 -2.99 -25.51
CA GLY A 606 11.45 -2.15 -24.71
C GLY A 606 11.53 -0.70 -25.19
N GLY A 607 10.51 -0.23 -25.91
CA GLY A 607 10.39 1.13 -26.41
C GLY A 607 10.32 2.21 -25.32
N MET A 608 9.86 3.40 -25.68
CA MET A 608 9.86 4.57 -24.78
C MET A 608 8.82 4.45 -23.65
N ILE A 609 7.70 3.74 -23.87
CA ILE A 609 6.65 3.56 -22.84
C ILE A 609 7.14 2.56 -21.80
N LYS A 610 7.30 3.03 -20.56
CA LYS A 610 7.72 2.22 -19.41
C LYS A 610 6.64 2.09 -18.33
N VAL A 611 5.69 3.00 -18.33
CA VAL A 611 4.61 3.08 -17.35
C VAL A 611 3.30 3.33 -18.09
N LEU A 612 2.27 2.59 -17.71
CA LEU A 612 0.94 2.76 -18.25
C LEU A 612 -0.09 2.53 -17.14
N SER A 613 -1.15 3.31 -17.15
CA SER A 613 -2.36 3.02 -16.39
C SER A 613 -3.45 2.56 -17.36
N ALA A 614 -4.02 1.39 -17.15
CA ALA A 614 -5.02 0.82 -18.02
C ALA A 614 -6.41 0.91 -17.41
N GLN A 615 -7.37 1.39 -18.16
CA GLN A 615 -8.79 1.29 -17.85
C GLN A 615 -9.28 -0.16 -17.96
N ARG A 616 -10.47 -0.43 -17.43
CA ARG A 616 -11.10 -1.76 -17.46
C ARG A 616 -12.49 -1.64 -18.13
N PRO A 617 -12.52 -1.41 -19.45
CA PRO A 617 -13.77 -1.09 -20.16
C PRO A 617 -14.77 -2.25 -20.17
N TYR A 618 -14.33 -3.50 -20.06
CA TYR A 618 -15.22 -4.64 -19.91
C TYR A 618 -16.00 -4.57 -18.58
N GLU A 619 -15.32 -4.31 -17.47
CA GLU A 619 -15.94 -4.15 -16.16
C GLU A 619 -16.79 -2.87 -16.08
N GLN A 620 -16.38 -1.79 -16.75
CA GLN A 620 -17.24 -0.60 -16.91
C GLN A 620 -18.55 -0.98 -17.60
N GLY A 621 -18.49 -1.76 -18.68
CA GLY A 621 -19.66 -2.28 -19.37
C GLY A 621 -20.57 -3.14 -18.48
N GLN A 622 -19.99 -4.00 -17.66
CA GLN A 622 -20.74 -4.78 -16.67
C GLN A 622 -21.42 -3.88 -15.63
N ALA A 623 -20.71 -2.89 -15.09
CA ALA A 623 -21.27 -1.95 -14.11
C ALA A 623 -22.43 -1.13 -14.72
N ILE A 624 -22.29 -0.67 -15.96
CA ILE A 624 -23.35 0.01 -16.72
C ILE A 624 -24.60 -0.87 -16.79
N ALA A 625 -24.45 -2.12 -17.17
CA ALA A 625 -25.57 -3.05 -17.32
C ALA A 625 -26.23 -3.38 -15.97
N LEU A 626 -25.44 -3.61 -14.92
CA LEU A 626 -25.95 -3.86 -13.56
C LEU A 626 -26.72 -2.66 -13.00
N ALA A 627 -26.16 -1.45 -13.15
CA ALA A 627 -26.82 -0.21 -12.75
C ALA A 627 -28.15 0.01 -13.51
N SER A 628 -28.15 -0.29 -14.82
CA SER A 628 -29.37 -0.25 -15.64
C SER A 628 -30.46 -1.16 -15.08
N VAL A 629 -30.11 -2.39 -14.75
CA VAL A 629 -31.03 -3.39 -14.17
C VAL A 629 -31.61 -2.92 -12.84
N LYS A 630 -30.77 -2.44 -11.93
CA LYS A 630 -31.22 -1.92 -10.62
C LYS A 630 -32.20 -0.75 -10.79
N SER A 631 -31.97 0.10 -11.78
CA SER A 631 -32.92 1.20 -12.07
C SER A 631 -34.30 0.72 -12.54
N ILE A 632 -34.37 -0.41 -13.27
CA ILE A 632 -35.62 -1.05 -13.70
C ILE A 632 -36.36 -1.71 -12.54
N LEU A 633 -35.61 -2.15 -11.51
CA LEU A 633 -36.17 -2.68 -10.27
C LEU A 633 -36.62 -1.56 -9.31
N ASN A 634 -36.44 -0.29 -9.69
CA ASN A 634 -36.64 0.90 -8.86
C ASN A 634 -35.78 0.94 -7.60
N GLU A 635 -34.64 0.32 -7.63
CA GLU A 635 -33.65 0.42 -6.58
C GLU A 635 -32.80 1.69 -6.73
N ARG A 636 -32.25 2.13 -5.61
CA ARG A 636 -31.34 3.28 -5.61
C ARG A 636 -30.01 2.89 -6.30
N VAL A 637 -29.65 3.61 -7.33
CA VAL A 637 -28.36 3.50 -8.04
C VAL A 637 -27.50 4.72 -7.67
N PRO A 638 -26.23 4.55 -7.32
CA PRO A 638 -25.31 5.68 -7.16
C PRO A 638 -25.20 6.49 -8.46
N SER A 639 -25.21 7.81 -8.36
CA SER A 639 -25.16 8.70 -9.53
C SER A 639 -23.83 8.67 -10.30
N PHE A 640 -22.76 8.19 -9.65
CA PHE A 640 -21.46 7.98 -10.27
C PHE A 640 -20.79 6.68 -9.78
N ILE A 641 -20.29 5.89 -10.73
CA ILE A 641 -19.58 4.62 -10.47
C ILE A 641 -18.20 4.72 -11.10
N GLY A 642 -17.16 4.57 -10.26
CA GLY A 642 -15.76 4.65 -10.67
C GLY A 642 -15.07 3.27 -10.63
N ILE A 643 -14.65 2.77 -11.80
CA ILE A 643 -13.91 1.51 -11.91
C ILE A 643 -12.42 1.76 -11.72
N GLU A 644 -11.78 1.02 -10.83
CA GLU A 644 -10.34 1.19 -10.57
C GLU A 644 -9.51 0.75 -11.78
N PRO A 645 -8.55 1.59 -12.21
CA PRO A 645 -7.59 1.22 -13.25
C PRO A 645 -6.52 0.28 -12.71
N ILE A 646 -5.74 -0.31 -13.60
CA ILE A 646 -4.56 -1.14 -13.26
C ILE A 646 -3.28 -0.48 -13.75
N SER A 647 -2.24 -0.54 -12.90
CA SER A 647 -0.89 -0.13 -13.29
C SER A 647 -0.23 -1.21 -14.13
N VAL A 648 0.30 -0.81 -15.29
CA VAL A 648 0.95 -1.70 -16.24
C VAL A 648 2.40 -1.29 -16.45
N THR A 649 3.28 -2.25 -16.34
CA THR A 649 4.72 -2.14 -16.61
C THR A 649 5.13 -3.26 -17.56
N PRO A 650 6.34 -3.24 -18.14
CA PRO A 650 6.81 -4.34 -18.97
C PRO A 650 6.70 -5.71 -18.29
N GLU A 651 6.94 -5.79 -16.97
CA GLU A 651 6.96 -7.02 -16.20
C GLU A 651 5.57 -7.68 -16.06
N ASN A 652 4.51 -6.88 -16.02
CA ASN A 652 3.15 -7.39 -15.83
C ASN A 652 2.26 -7.25 -17.08
N LEU A 653 2.78 -6.80 -18.21
CA LEU A 653 2.03 -6.46 -19.42
C LEU A 653 1.14 -7.60 -19.92
N LEU A 654 1.66 -8.82 -20.05
CA LEU A 654 0.87 -9.96 -20.56
C LEU A 654 -0.29 -10.32 -19.63
N ARG A 655 -0.04 -10.29 -18.33
CA ARG A 655 -1.09 -10.49 -17.31
C ARG A 655 -2.14 -9.39 -17.37
N SER A 656 -1.70 -8.14 -17.51
CA SER A 656 -2.59 -6.98 -17.61
C SER A 656 -3.40 -7.00 -18.90
N TRP A 657 -2.79 -7.43 -20.01
CA TRP A 657 -3.50 -7.64 -21.27
C TRP A 657 -4.68 -8.59 -21.07
N LYS A 658 -4.42 -9.80 -20.54
CA LYS A 658 -5.48 -10.77 -20.26
C LYS A 658 -6.56 -10.23 -19.32
N GLN A 659 -6.15 -9.43 -18.34
CA GLN A 659 -7.08 -8.82 -17.39
C GLN A 659 -7.99 -7.77 -18.04
N VAL A 660 -7.47 -6.96 -18.97
CA VAL A 660 -8.24 -5.91 -19.68
C VAL A 660 -9.08 -6.49 -20.79
N PHE A 661 -8.47 -7.27 -21.69
CA PHE A 661 -9.11 -7.77 -22.92
C PHE A 661 -9.90 -9.06 -22.73
N LYS A 662 -9.74 -9.75 -21.59
CA LYS A 662 -10.36 -11.05 -21.28
C LYS A 662 -9.94 -12.18 -22.26
N GLU A 663 -8.80 -12.02 -22.89
CA GLU A 663 -8.20 -12.98 -23.81
C GLU A 663 -6.68 -13.00 -23.66
N GLU A 664 -6.04 -14.09 -24.08
CA GLU A 664 -4.58 -14.18 -24.08
C GLU A 664 -3.99 -13.21 -25.11
N ALA A 665 -2.77 -12.75 -24.83
CA ALA A 665 -2.04 -11.88 -25.75
C ALA A 665 -1.81 -12.58 -27.09
N GLY A 666 -2.07 -11.87 -28.20
CA GLY A 666 -1.86 -12.38 -29.54
C GLY A 666 -0.36 -12.68 -29.84
N GLU A 667 -0.12 -13.46 -30.89
CA GLU A 667 1.24 -13.89 -31.29
C GLU A 667 2.18 -12.69 -31.50
N GLU A 668 1.68 -11.59 -32.05
CA GLU A 668 2.45 -10.38 -32.33
C GLU A 668 3.00 -9.76 -31.03
N LEU A 669 2.17 -9.64 -29.99
CA LEU A 669 2.60 -9.09 -28.70
C LEU A 669 3.61 -10.01 -28.00
N VAL A 670 3.40 -11.31 -28.08
CA VAL A 670 4.35 -12.31 -27.53
C VAL A 670 5.69 -12.26 -28.31
N GLN A 671 5.64 -12.11 -29.63
CA GLN A 671 6.83 -11.98 -30.46
C GLN A 671 7.61 -10.68 -30.16
N ALA A 672 6.89 -9.57 -29.92
CA ALA A 672 7.49 -8.29 -29.51
C ALA A 672 8.35 -8.42 -28.24
N PHE A 673 7.91 -9.21 -27.27
CA PHE A 673 8.71 -9.53 -26.07
C PHE A 673 9.98 -10.32 -26.41
N LYS A 674 9.89 -11.30 -27.31
CA LYS A 674 11.06 -12.10 -27.72
C LYS A 674 12.12 -11.27 -28.44
N GLU A 675 11.73 -10.21 -29.10
CA GLU A 675 12.60 -9.26 -29.78
C GLU A 675 13.29 -8.28 -28.81
N ASN A 676 12.80 -8.16 -27.56
CA ASN A 676 13.35 -7.27 -26.56
C ASN A 676 14.62 -7.86 -25.92
N PRO A 677 15.82 -7.27 -26.16
CA PRO A 677 17.10 -7.82 -25.67
C PRO A 677 17.24 -7.76 -24.14
N ASN A 678 16.41 -6.96 -23.48
CA ASN A 678 16.44 -6.76 -22.02
C ASN A 678 15.43 -7.63 -21.27
N TYR A 679 14.63 -8.44 -21.97
CA TYR A 679 13.57 -9.24 -21.34
C TYR A 679 14.01 -10.71 -21.21
N VAL A 680 14.24 -11.13 -19.97
CA VAL A 680 14.46 -12.55 -19.63
C VAL A 680 13.11 -13.13 -19.23
N PHE A 681 12.55 -14.02 -20.05
CA PHE A 681 11.41 -14.82 -19.62
C PHE A 681 11.86 -15.66 -18.42
N GLU A 682 11.33 -15.39 -17.24
CA GLU A 682 11.33 -16.37 -16.16
C GLU A 682 10.49 -17.57 -16.64
N LYS A 683 11.16 -18.71 -16.80
CA LYS A 683 10.55 -19.99 -17.20
C LYS A 683 9.71 -20.55 -16.08
#